data_c18ae97365caed834c100375fd23f9e5
#
_entry.id   c18ae97365caed834c100375fd23f9e5
#
_cell.length_a   1.000
_cell.length_b   1.000
_cell.length_c   1.000
_cell.angle_alpha   90.00
_cell.angle_beta   90.00
_cell.angle_gamma   90.00
#
_symmetry.space_group_name_H-M   'P 1'
#
loop_
_entity.id
_entity.type
_entity.pdbx_description
1 polymer ?
#
loop_
_entity_poly.entity_id
_entity_poly.type
_entity_poly.pdbx_seq_one_letter_code
_entity_poly.pdbx_strand_id
1 'polypeptide(L)'
;MLAGGLAALFVLTFVSLTQGLADISVMTVVQALVFPQDTADHHMIRSVRLPRTVMGLLAGAALAVSGVLMQTVTRNPLASETTLGVNAGAYLAVVAGMLFWPGLLHQYALPLAVAGGTLAALAVYALAGRTKGSPLRIALSGMIVTLVLSSVTSALILLNQQTTQGIFLWGSGSLVQNDWDGVRFTWPWILGGVIVLLLAARQWDVLTLSEESARSLGQNVGTTRFLAMGAAIVLACVTVSVVGPIGFLGLVVPHLVRLSGVSKHAGLIPLAALWGAGLLVGADAVSRMFVNAYGELPVGAITAMLGAPCLIWLAMRVSRSMAGGRDSSGGSMMAGTGLRRLPYPALAALTGVLLVLVWGLSLSSGTLRIPLAEVAAVLTGGGEPMHRQILLEHRLPRLLTAGLSGMAIAVSGSLLQHAVRNPLGDPQVVGVTSGAGAGALLLMIGFPQLSAGWIPVGAVLGGIAAAALVYAVSWKRGLHPTIVTLVGIAAAAFGSAIINLLIIYAKVDVAPALSWMAGSTYNRGWTEMQRIVPFLLILLPLAAWLGRRVDLLTFSEETSTGLGLPVRKTRMYVAVIAVLLSSIAAANVGSVGFIGLLAPHAARMLVGVNHRQSVVIAALLGGILLAGADWIGRIVMIPKELPSGIVTALLGAPYLLYLMTKSNGTKRIG
;
A
#
# COMPACT_ATOMS: atom_id res chain seq x y z
N MET A 1 -16.98 -17.31 -23.79
CA MET A 1 -16.51 -16.12 -23.08
C MET A 1 -16.94 -14.81 -23.73
N LEU A 2 -16.71 -14.60 -25.04
CA LEU A 2 -17.09 -13.34 -25.68
C LEU A 2 -18.61 -13.10 -25.60
N ALA A 3 -19.44 -14.06 -26.01
CA ALA A 3 -20.90 -13.91 -25.95
C ALA A 3 -21.42 -13.70 -24.53
N GLY A 4 -20.91 -14.48 -23.56
CA GLY A 4 -21.29 -14.31 -22.15
C GLY A 4 -20.84 -12.97 -21.58
N GLY A 5 -19.65 -12.49 -21.97
CA GLY A 5 -19.15 -11.18 -21.57
C GLY A 5 -19.98 -10.03 -22.15
N LEU A 6 -20.37 -10.13 -23.44
CA LEU A 6 -21.25 -9.14 -24.07
C LEU A 6 -22.63 -9.11 -23.45
N ALA A 7 -23.23 -10.27 -23.18
CA ALA A 7 -24.52 -10.35 -22.50
C ALA A 7 -24.47 -9.76 -21.08
N ALA A 8 -23.43 -10.12 -20.30
CA ALA A 8 -23.21 -9.56 -18.97
C ALA A 8 -22.99 -8.06 -19.02
N LEU A 9 -22.19 -7.55 -19.95
CA LEU A 9 -21.95 -6.13 -20.12
C LEU A 9 -23.23 -5.38 -20.47
N PHE A 10 -24.04 -5.92 -21.37
CA PHE A 10 -25.34 -5.35 -21.73
C PHE A 10 -26.26 -5.25 -20.50
N VAL A 11 -26.43 -6.34 -19.77
CA VAL A 11 -27.25 -6.35 -18.54
C VAL A 11 -26.73 -5.34 -17.51
N LEU A 12 -25.43 -5.34 -17.23
CA LEU A 12 -24.82 -4.44 -16.26
C LEU A 12 -24.95 -2.96 -16.66
N THR A 13 -24.87 -2.67 -17.97
CA THR A 13 -25.07 -1.32 -18.49
C THR A 13 -26.50 -0.84 -18.23
N PHE A 14 -27.50 -1.67 -18.50
CA PHE A 14 -28.90 -1.32 -18.20
C PHE A 14 -29.15 -1.19 -16.70
N VAL A 15 -28.64 -2.12 -15.88
CA VAL A 15 -28.71 -2.01 -14.41
C VAL A 15 -28.05 -0.70 -13.94
N SER A 16 -26.91 -0.34 -14.50
CA SER A 16 -26.23 0.92 -14.19
C SER A 16 -27.07 2.16 -14.54
N LEU A 17 -27.84 2.14 -15.63
CA LEU A 17 -28.68 3.27 -16.04
C LEU A 17 -30.00 3.39 -15.24
N THR A 18 -30.52 2.28 -14.70
CA THR A 18 -31.77 2.27 -13.91
C THR A 18 -31.55 2.66 -12.45
N GLN A 19 -30.38 2.32 -11.86
CA GLN A 19 -30.09 2.53 -10.43
C GLN A 19 -29.59 3.93 -10.11
N GLY A 20 -29.93 4.43 -8.92
CA GLY A 20 -29.47 5.72 -8.36
C GLY A 20 -30.44 6.25 -7.31
N LEU A 21 -30.31 7.54 -6.92
CA LEU A 21 -31.20 8.20 -5.96
C LEU A 21 -32.68 8.19 -6.38
N ALA A 22 -32.95 8.25 -7.70
CA ALA A 22 -34.27 8.04 -8.26
C ALA A 22 -34.30 6.69 -8.99
N ASP A 23 -35.28 5.87 -8.67
CA ASP A 23 -35.51 4.61 -9.39
C ASP A 23 -36.18 4.91 -10.74
N ILE A 24 -35.47 4.65 -11.82
CA ILE A 24 -35.93 4.88 -13.19
C ILE A 24 -36.22 3.55 -13.84
N SER A 25 -37.41 3.43 -14.47
CA SER A 25 -37.81 2.20 -15.15
C SER A 25 -36.90 1.89 -16.38
N VAL A 26 -36.72 0.63 -16.69
CA VAL A 26 -35.98 0.20 -17.92
C VAL A 26 -36.63 0.82 -19.17
N MET A 27 -37.95 0.93 -19.19
CA MET A 27 -38.67 1.53 -20.32
C MET A 27 -38.36 3.00 -20.50
N THR A 28 -38.27 3.76 -19.39
CA THR A 28 -37.86 5.17 -19.41
C THR A 28 -36.40 5.33 -19.90
N VAL A 29 -35.49 4.41 -19.52
CA VAL A 29 -34.13 4.42 -20.03
C VAL A 29 -34.11 4.21 -21.55
N VAL A 30 -34.85 3.22 -22.08
CA VAL A 30 -34.95 2.99 -23.52
C VAL A 30 -35.56 4.21 -24.24
N GLN A 31 -36.63 4.79 -23.70
CA GLN A 31 -37.25 6.00 -24.26
C GLN A 31 -36.28 7.18 -24.27
N ALA A 32 -35.52 7.40 -23.20
CA ALA A 32 -34.56 8.49 -23.11
C ALA A 32 -33.41 8.35 -24.14
N LEU A 33 -33.05 7.12 -24.51
CA LEU A 33 -31.99 6.85 -25.50
C LEU A 33 -32.49 6.94 -26.95
N VAL A 34 -33.72 6.43 -27.22
CA VAL A 34 -34.25 6.30 -28.60
C VAL A 34 -35.14 7.48 -28.98
N PHE A 35 -35.98 7.92 -28.06
CA PHE A 35 -36.95 9.02 -28.25
C PHE A 35 -36.83 10.06 -27.12
N PRO A 36 -35.77 10.86 -27.12
CA PRO A 36 -35.55 11.83 -26.04
C PRO A 36 -36.65 12.85 -25.94
N GLN A 37 -37.19 13.02 -24.73
CA GLN A 37 -38.17 14.03 -24.39
C GLN A 37 -37.56 15.03 -23.38
N ASP A 38 -38.15 16.21 -23.28
CA ASP A 38 -37.70 17.24 -22.32
C ASP A 38 -38.34 16.99 -20.95
N THR A 39 -37.93 15.86 -20.32
CA THR A 39 -38.36 15.46 -18.98
C THR A 39 -37.15 15.35 -18.06
N ALA A 40 -37.33 15.58 -16.75
CA ALA A 40 -36.25 15.50 -15.76
C ALA A 40 -35.55 14.15 -15.77
N ASP A 41 -36.27 13.04 -15.94
CA ASP A 41 -35.72 11.68 -16.00
C ASP A 41 -34.85 11.49 -17.23
N HIS A 42 -35.27 11.96 -18.42
CA HIS A 42 -34.49 11.87 -19.63
C HIS A 42 -33.22 12.72 -19.56
N HIS A 43 -33.28 13.91 -18.96
CA HIS A 43 -32.11 14.74 -18.70
C HIS A 43 -31.14 14.06 -17.74
N MET A 44 -31.65 13.51 -16.62
CA MET A 44 -30.84 12.78 -15.66
C MET A 44 -30.11 11.58 -16.32
N ILE A 45 -30.82 10.81 -17.15
CA ILE A 45 -30.21 9.65 -17.86
C ILE A 45 -29.10 10.13 -18.81
N ARG A 46 -29.37 11.14 -19.65
CA ARG A 46 -28.47 11.54 -20.74
C ARG A 46 -27.29 12.40 -20.28
N SER A 47 -27.47 13.21 -19.23
CA SER A 47 -26.47 14.18 -18.79
C SER A 47 -25.65 13.71 -17.59
N VAL A 48 -26.16 12.76 -16.81
CA VAL A 48 -25.48 12.28 -15.59
C VAL A 48 -25.17 10.78 -15.64
N ARG A 49 -26.22 9.93 -15.86
CA ARG A 49 -26.03 8.47 -15.76
C ARG A 49 -25.29 7.88 -16.95
N LEU A 50 -25.59 8.34 -18.15
CA LEU A 50 -24.96 7.83 -19.37
C LEU A 50 -23.47 8.20 -19.44
N PRO A 51 -23.03 9.45 -19.20
CA PRO A 51 -21.59 9.77 -19.10
C PRO A 51 -20.85 8.94 -18.06
N ARG A 52 -21.45 8.75 -16.87
CA ARG A 52 -20.89 7.90 -15.81
C ARG A 52 -20.71 6.44 -16.26
N THR A 53 -21.74 5.87 -16.88
CA THR A 53 -21.70 4.48 -17.36
C THR A 53 -20.68 4.32 -18.49
N VAL A 54 -20.65 5.23 -19.47
CA VAL A 54 -19.67 5.23 -20.56
C VAL A 54 -18.25 5.40 -20.03
N MET A 55 -18.06 6.29 -19.05
CA MET A 55 -16.76 6.43 -18.38
C MET A 55 -16.33 5.14 -17.68
N GLY A 56 -17.26 4.44 -17.02
CA GLY A 56 -17.00 3.12 -16.42
C GLY A 56 -16.59 2.06 -17.43
N LEU A 57 -17.22 2.03 -18.61
CA LEU A 57 -16.86 1.15 -19.72
C LEU A 57 -15.44 1.43 -20.22
N LEU A 58 -15.12 2.70 -20.48
CA LEU A 58 -13.82 3.14 -20.97
C LEU A 58 -12.71 2.89 -19.94
N ALA A 59 -12.93 3.32 -18.70
CA ALA A 59 -11.97 3.19 -17.62
C ALA A 59 -11.66 1.72 -17.29
N GLY A 60 -12.70 0.88 -17.21
CA GLY A 60 -12.53 -0.54 -16.95
C GLY A 60 -11.77 -1.26 -18.05
N ALA A 61 -12.07 -0.94 -19.30
CA ALA A 61 -11.34 -1.46 -20.47
C ALA A 61 -9.87 -1.04 -20.45
N ALA A 62 -9.60 0.25 -20.22
CA ALA A 62 -8.25 0.82 -20.22
C ALA A 62 -7.37 0.22 -19.13
N LEU A 63 -7.87 0.16 -17.88
CA LEU A 63 -7.12 -0.40 -16.75
C LEU A 63 -6.83 -1.89 -16.93
N ALA A 64 -7.79 -2.66 -17.42
CA ALA A 64 -7.60 -4.08 -17.69
C ALA A 64 -6.57 -4.33 -18.79
N VAL A 65 -6.60 -3.58 -19.90
CA VAL A 65 -5.61 -3.67 -20.98
C VAL A 65 -4.25 -3.20 -20.54
N SER A 66 -4.17 -2.09 -19.78
CA SER A 66 -2.94 -1.63 -19.15
C SER A 66 -2.31 -2.74 -18.31
N GLY A 67 -3.11 -3.43 -17.49
CA GLY A 67 -2.67 -4.56 -16.68
C GLY A 67 -2.13 -5.73 -17.51
N VAL A 68 -2.77 -6.07 -18.64
CA VAL A 68 -2.26 -7.10 -19.57
C VAL A 68 -0.83 -6.80 -19.99
N LEU A 69 -0.56 -5.56 -20.42
CA LEU A 69 0.75 -5.16 -20.90
C LEU A 69 1.78 -5.06 -19.78
N MET A 70 1.40 -4.47 -18.64
CA MET A 70 2.30 -4.38 -17.47
C MET A 70 2.74 -5.77 -17.02
N GLN A 71 1.82 -6.75 -16.95
CA GLN A 71 2.14 -8.13 -16.61
C GLN A 71 3.04 -8.79 -17.66
N THR A 72 2.81 -8.52 -18.95
CA THR A 72 3.61 -9.07 -20.05
C THR A 72 5.04 -8.53 -20.05
N VAL A 73 5.19 -7.20 -19.94
CA VAL A 73 6.49 -6.52 -19.97
C VAL A 73 7.34 -6.86 -18.75
N THR A 74 6.73 -6.85 -17.57
CA THR A 74 7.42 -7.14 -16.31
C THR A 74 7.60 -8.64 -16.05
N ARG A 75 6.94 -9.49 -16.85
CA ARG A 75 6.84 -10.94 -16.61
C ARG A 75 6.42 -11.26 -15.18
N ASN A 76 5.64 -10.37 -14.60
CA ASN A 76 5.13 -10.49 -13.25
C ASN A 76 3.61 -10.48 -13.31
N PRO A 77 2.95 -11.57 -12.92
CA PRO A 77 1.49 -11.65 -12.93
C PRO A 77 0.82 -10.67 -11.96
N LEU A 78 1.56 -10.05 -11.05
CA LEU A 78 1.07 -9.10 -10.06
C LEU A 78 1.30 -7.63 -10.45
N ALA A 79 1.85 -7.38 -11.64
CA ALA A 79 2.07 -6.02 -12.10
C ALA A 79 0.74 -5.34 -12.47
N SER A 80 0.58 -4.11 -12.02
CA SER A 80 -0.58 -3.26 -12.28
C SER A 80 -0.16 -1.79 -12.18
N GLU A 81 -1.04 -0.89 -12.53
CA GLU A 81 -0.88 0.57 -12.41
C GLU A 81 -0.55 1.01 -10.97
N THR A 82 -1.13 0.33 -9.98
CA THR A 82 -0.85 0.57 -8.55
C THR A 82 0.57 0.15 -8.18
N THR A 83 1.02 -1.01 -8.67
CA THR A 83 2.37 -1.53 -8.37
C THR A 83 3.49 -0.74 -9.05
N LEU A 84 3.19 0.09 -10.04
CA LEU A 84 4.15 0.97 -10.72
C LEU A 84 4.10 2.42 -10.24
N GLY A 85 3.33 2.70 -9.19
CA GLY A 85 3.24 4.04 -8.61
C GLY A 85 2.46 5.06 -9.44
N VAL A 86 1.84 4.66 -10.56
CA VAL A 86 1.10 5.56 -11.45
C VAL A 86 -0.03 6.27 -10.72
N ASN A 87 -0.84 5.51 -9.98
CA ASN A 87 -1.95 6.04 -9.20
C ASN A 87 -1.48 7.06 -8.15
N ALA A 88 -0.42 6.74 -7.41
CA ALA A 88 0.11 7.62 -6.37
C ALA A 88 0.70 8.92 -6.94
N GLY A 89 1.37 8.82 -8.11
CA GLY A 89 1.93 10.00 -8.80
C GLY A 89 0.86 10.92 -9.35
N ALA A 90 -0.17 10.36 -9.98
CA ALA A 90 -1.30 11.13 -10.47
C ALA A 90 -2.04 11.83 -9.33
N TYR A 91 -2.28 11.12 -8.23
CA TYR A 91 -2.96 11.68 -7.06
C TYR A 91 -2.16 12.81 -6.40
N LEU A 92 -0.85 12.60 -6.20
CA LEU A 92 0.03 13.65 -5.68
C LEU A 92 0.01 14.90 -6.57
N ALA A 93 0.10 14.74 -7.89
CA ALA A 93 0.13 15.87 -8.82
C ALA A 93 -1.18 16.68 -8.77
N VAL A 94 -2.34 16.01 -8.69
CA VAL A 94 -3.64 16.69 -8.55
C VAL A 94 -3.75 17.41 -7.22
N VAL A 95 -3.39 16.78 -6.11
CA VAL A 95 -3.42 17.39 -4.77
C VAL A 95 -2.48 18.59 -4.69
N ALA A 96 -1.25 18.47 -5.22
CA ALA A 96 -0.30 19.56 -5.27
C ALA A 96 -0.80 20.72 -6.17
N GLY A 97 -1.36 20.39 -7.33
CA GLY A 97 -1.98 21.36 -8.24
C GLY A 97 -3.10 22.15 -7.57
N MET A 98 -3.98 21.48 -6.83
CA MET A 98 -5.08 22.14 -6.10
C MET A 98 -4.57 23.09 -5.02
N LEU A 99 -3.53 22.72 -4.30
CA LEU A 99 -3.02 23.50 -3.19
C LEU A 99 -2.18 24.70 -3.64
N PHE A 100 -1.30 24.49 -4.63
CA PHE A 100 -0.32 25.49 -5.01
C PHE A 100 -0.71 26.30 -6.26
N TRP A 101 -1.56 25.73 -7.14
CA TRP A 101 -1.98 26.35 -8.39
C TRP A 101 -3.46 26.07 -8.69
N PRO A 102 -4.40 26.52 -7.83
CA PRO A 102 -5.82 26.19 -7.99
C PRO A 102 -6.41 26.69 -9.32
N GLY A 103 -5.93 27.83 -9.85
CA GLY A 103 -6.34 28.35 -11.15
C GLY A 103 -5.93 27.48 -12.34
N LEU A 104 -4.78 26.81 -12.25
CA LEU A 104 -4.32 25.86 -13.27
C LEU A 104 -5.11 24.54 -13.18
N LEU A 105 -5.47 24.11 -11.99
CA LEU A 105 -6.16 22.83 -11.80
C LEU A 105 -7.50 22.79 -12.55
N HIS A 106 -8.25 23.89 -12.56
CA HIS A 106 -9.56 23.93 -13.22
C HIS A 106 -9.47 23.64 -14.74
N GLN A 107 -8.38 24.01 -15.39
CA GLN A 107 -8.16 23.77 -16.82
C GLN A 107 -7.22 22.59 -17.13
N TYR A 108 -6.29 22.27 -16.22
CA TYR A 108 -5.19 21.34 -16.47
C TYR A 108 -5.09 20.16 -15.48
N ALA A 109 -6.18 19.86 -14.74
CA ALA A 109 -6.19 18.71 -13.81
C ALA A 109 -5.80 17.40 -14.50
N LEU A 110 -6.33 17.17 -15.70
CA LEU A 110 -6.07 15.97 -16.49
C LEU A 110 -4.62 15.86 -16.94
N PRO A 111 -4.04 16.87 -17.65
CA PRO A 111 -2.61 16.85 -18.00
C PRO A 111 -1.70 16.72 -16.78
N LEU A 112 -2.04 17.35 -15.66
CA LEU A 112 -1.26 17.31 -14.44
C LEU A 112 -1.21 15.91 -13.83
N ALA A 113 -2.34 15.22 -13.78
CA ALA A 113 -2.43 13.83 -13.31
C ALA A 113 -1.65 12.88 -14.23
N VAL A 114 -1.76 13.06 -15.56
CA VAL A 114 -0.99 12.29 -16.54
C VAL A 114 0.51 12.52 -16.36
N ALA A 115 0.94 13.77 -16.18
CA ALA A 115 2.33 14.09 -15.93
C ALA A 115 2.84 13.44 -14.63
N GLY A 116 2.08 13.57 -13.51
CA GLY A 116 2.44 12.99 -12.23
C GLY A 116 2.55 11.46 -12.25
N GLY A 117 1.58 10.78 -12.85
CA GLY A 117 1.60 9.32 -13.00
C GLY A 117 2.74 8.83 -13.89
N THR A 118 3.00 9.55 -15.00
CA THR A 118 4.12 9.25 -15.90
C THR A 118 5.46 9.45 -15.21
N LEU A 119 5.65 10.56 -14.49
CA LEU A 119 6.89 10.82 -13.73
C LEU A 119 7.13 9.75 -12.66
N ALA A 120 6.09 9.32 -11.95
CA ALA A 120 6.19 8.24 -10.97
C ALA A 120 6.62 6.92 -11.64
N ALA A 121 6.00 6.54 -12.74
CA ALA A 121 6.37 5.34 -13.48
C ALA A 121 7.79 5.41 -14.07
N LEU A 122 8.21 6.56 -14.57
CA LEU A 122 9.60 6.80 -15.02
C LEU A 122 10.58 6.68 -13.86
N ALA A 123 10.25 7.21 -12.68
CA ALA A 123 11.07 7.07 -11.48
C ALA A 123 11.23 5.59 -11.10
N VAL A 124 10.13 4.82 -11.10
CA VAL A 124 10.18 3.37 -10.85
C VAL A 124 11.08 2.66 -11.85
N TYR A 125 10.95 2.98 -13.13
CA TYR A 125 11.75 2.37 -14.18
C TYR A 125 13.24 2.74 -14.10
N ALA A 126 13.55 4.01 -13.80
CA ALA A 126 14.91 4.48 -13.58
C ALA A 126 15.58 3.79 -12.39
N LEU A 127 14.86 3.61 -11.29
CA LEU A 127 15.32 2.94 -10.07
C LEU A 127 15.51 1.44 -10.25
N ALA A 128 14.64 0.79 -11.03
CA ALA A 128 14.77 -0.63 -11.34
C ALA A 128 16.01 -0.98 -12.17
N GLY A 129 16.64 0.00 -12.82
CA GLY A 129 17.88 -0.13 -13.60
C GLY A 129 17.67 -0.41 -15.08
N ARG A 130 18.37 0.34 -15.92
CA ARG A 130 18.22 0.38 -17.39
C ARG A 130 18.47 -0.95 -18.13
N THR A 131 19.25 -1.88 -17.59
CA THR A 131 19.82 -2.94 -18.43
C THR A 131 19.44 -4.37 -18.07
N LYS A 132 18.92 -4.66 -16.90
CA LYS A 132 18.46 -6.03 -16.50
C LYS A 132 17.49 -5.97 -15.29
N GLY A 133 16.51 -5.08 -15.31
CA GLY A 133 15.54 -5.00 -14.21
C GLY A 133 14.82 -6.33 -14.00
N SER A 134 15.15 -7.04 -12.93
CA SER A 134 14.37 -8.23 -12.58
C SER A 134 12.94 -7.79 -12.23
N PRO A 135 11.91 -8.60 -12.51
CA PRO A 135 10.52 -8.30 -12.16
C PRO A 135 10.35 -7.91 -10.69
N LEU A 136 11.12 -8.54 -9.82
CA LEU A 136 11.16 -8.24 -8.39
C LEU A 136 11.62 -6.81 -8.11
N ARG A 137 12.65 -6.30 -8.81
CA ARG A 137 13.15 -4.93 -8.61
C ARG A 137 12.13 -3.89 -9.05
N ILE A 138 11.45 -4.11 -10.18
CA ILE A 138 10.39 -3.21 -10.64
C ILE A 138 9.28 -3.13 -9.59
N ALA A 139 8.82 -4.27 -9.08
CA ALA A 139 7.80 -4.32 -8.04
C ALA A 139 8.25 -3.60 -6.74
N LEU A 140 9.51 -3.81 -6.31
CA LEU A 140 10.08 -3.15 -5.13
C LEU A 140 10.21 -1.65 -5.30
N SER A 141 10.76 -1.20 -6.44
CA SER A 141 10.88 0.22 -6.76
C SER A 141 9.50 0.88 -6.81
N GLY A 142 8.52 0.21 -7.42
CA GLY A 142 7.14 0.68 -7.47
C GLY A 142 6.50 0.82 -6.10
N MET A 143 6.67 -0.16 -5.24
CA MET A 143 6.17 -0.11 -3.87
C MET A 143 6.80 1.06 -3.07
N ILE A 144 8.12 1.25 -3.18
CA ILE A 144 8.81 2.35 -2.49
C ILE A 144 8.32 3.70 -3.01
N VAL A 145 8.27 3.89 -4.33
CA VAL A 145 7.78 5.14 -4.94
C VAL A 145 6.34 5.41 -4.53
N THR A 146 5.46 4.41 -4.58
CA THR A 146 4.06 4.53 -4.14
C THR A 146 3.97 4.99 -2.69
N LEU A 147 4.72 4.36 -1.78
CA LEU A 147 4.69 4.70 -0.36
C LEU A 147 5.17 6.14 -0.10
N VAL A 148 6.23 6.59 -0.79
CA VAL A 148 6.70 7.98 -0.68
C VAL A 148 5.66 8.97 -1.18
N LEU A 149 5.18 8.77 -2.41
CA LEU A 149 4.22 9.69 -3.02
C LEU A 149 2.91 9.74 -2.21
N SER A 150 2.43 8.59 -1.73
CA SER A 150 1.25 8.53 -0.87
C SER A 150 1.48 9.22 0.48
N SER A 151 2.68 9.10 1.07
CA SER A 151 3.01 9.78 2.32
C SER A 151 3.06 11.30 2.15
N VAL A 152 3.65 11.79 1.05
CA VAL A 152 3.65 13.23 0.72
C VAL A 152 2.23 13.72 0.48
N THR A 153 1.42 12.96 -0.27
CA THR A 153 0.01 13.29 -0.52
C THR A 153 -0.78 13.38 0.78
N SER A 154 -0.62 12.40 1.68
CA SER A 154 -1.27 12.40 2.99
C SER A 154 -0.85 13.60 3.84
N ALA A 155 0.44 14.00 3.78
CA ALA A 155 0.94 15.20 4.45
C ALA A 155 0.24 16.47 3.92
N LEU A 156 0.19 16.62 2.60
CA LEU A 156 -0.44 17.78 1.96
C LEU A 156 -1.93 17.88 2.31
N ILE A 157 -2.65 16.75 2.26
CA ILE A 157 -4.07 16.70 2.62
C ILE A 157 -4.27 17.05 4.11
N LEU A 158 -3.48 16.47 5.00
CA LEU A 158 -3.62 16.68 6.44
C LEU A 158 -3.30 18.12 6.86
N LEU A 159 -2.30 18.74 6.23
CA LEU A 159 -1.93 20.14 6.51
C LEU A 159 -2.92 21.18 5.95
N ASN A 160 -3.77 20.77 4.98
CA ASN A 160 -4.69 21.64 4.25
C ASN A 160 -6.11 21.07 4.18
N GLN A 161 -6.61 20.54 5.29
CA GLN A 161 -7.87 19.80 5.38
C GLN A 161 -9.10 20.55 4.82
N GLN A 162 -9.19 21.85 5.07
CA GLN A 162 -10.32 22.66 4.62
C GLN A 162 -10.43 22.74 3.10
N THR A 163 -9.30 22.72 2.40
CA THR A 163 -9.25 22.83 0.94
C THR A 163 -9.36 21.49 0.23
N THR A 164 -9.08 20.37 0.93
CA THR A 164 -8.88 19.06 0.31
C THR A 164 -10.02 18.06 0.53
N GLN A 165 -11.13 18.43 1.17
CA GLN A 165 -12.23 17.49 1.49
C GLN A 165 -12.78 16.75 0.25
N GLY A 166 -13.02 17.46 -0.87
CA GLY A 166 -13.52 16.84 -2.10
C GLY A 166 -12.52 15.91 -2.79
N ILE A 167 -11.23 16.16 -2.61
CA ILE A 167 -10.16 15.35 -3.21
C ILE A 167 -10.04 13.97 -2.57
N PHE A 168 -10.41 13.80 -1.32
CA PHE A 168 -10.39 12.49 -0.67
C PHE A 168 -11.34 11.51 -1.37
N LEU A 169 -12.55 11.96 -1.76
CA LEU A 169 -13.50 11.15 -2.51
C LEU A 169 -12.95 10.77 -3.88
N TRP A 170 -12.37 11.72 -4.61
CA TRP A 170 -11.74 11.46 -5.89
C TRP A 170 -10.54 10.49 -5.73
N GLY A 171 -9.70 10.69 -4.71
CA GLY A 171 -8.58 9.81 -4.38
C GLY A 171 -8.94 8.38 -3.98
N SER A 172 -10.21 8.14 -3.65
CA SER A 172 -10.75 6.80 -3.37
C SER A 172 -11.31 6.09 -4.62
N GLY A 173 -11.25 6.74 -5.80
CA GLY A 173 -11.76 6.26 -7.08
C GLY A 173 -13.27 6.45 -7.23
N SER A 174 -13.69 7.40 -8.06
CA SER A 174 -15.10 7.74 -8.30
C SER A 174 -15.41 7.82 -9.79
N LEU A 175 -16.53 7.21 -10.20
CA LEU A 175 -17.05 7.31 -11.56
C LEU A 175 -18.05 8.46 -11.74
N VAL A 176 -18.24 9.29 -10.73
CA VAL A 176 -19.19 10.43 -10.80
C VAL A 176 -18.77 11.35 -11.94
N GLN A 177 -19.71 11.60 -12.85
CA GLN A 177 -19.58 12.56 -13.95
C GLN A 177 -20.76 13.51 -13.88
N ASN A 178 -20.49 14.81 -13.98
CA ASN A 178 -21.53 15.84 -14.00
C ASN A 178 -21.90 16.25 -15.45
N ASP A 179 -21.07 15.83 -16.41
CA ASP A 179 -21.19 16.15 -17.83
C ASP A 179 -20.45 15.11 -18.70
N TRP A 180 -20.32 15.40 -19.99
CA TRP A 180 -19.61 14.57 -20.96
C TRP A 180 -18.13 14.88 -21.11
N ASP A 181 -17.58 15.88 -20.43
CA ASP A 181 -16.22 16.39 -20.70
C ASP A 181 -15.15 15.36 -20.35
N GLY A 182 -15.30 14.64 -19.25
CA GLY A 182 -14.41 13.53 -18.88
C GLY A 182 -14.40 12.41 -19.94
N VAL A 183 -15.58 12.05 -20.46
CA VAL A 183 -15.70 11.05 -21.55
C VAL A 183 -15.10 11.57 -22.84
N ARG A 184 -15.42 12.81 -23.25
CA ARG A 184 -14.87 13.44 -24.48
C ARG A 184 -13.35 13.50 -24.47
N PHE A 185 -12.77 13.77 -23.31
CA PHE A 185 -11.32 13.79 -23.17
C PHE A 185 -10.70 12.38 -23.28
N THR A 186 -11.29 11.38 -22.62
CA THR A 186 -10.66 10.06 -22.42
C THR A 186 -10.87 9.12 -23.61
N TRP A 187 -12.03 9.16 -24.28
CA TRP A 187 -12.38 8.17 -25.30
C TRP A 187 -11.38 8.07 -26.45
N PRO A 188 -10.78 9.16 -27.01
CA PRO A 188 -9.86 9.06 -28.13
C PRO A 188 -8.57 8.33 -27.72
N TRP A 189 -8.06 8.64 -26.52
CA TRP A 189 -6.86 8.02 -25.97
C TRP A 189 -7.04 6.55 -25.66
N ILE A 190 -8.20 6.19 -25.09
CA ILE A 190 -8.49 4.82 -24.69
C ILE A 190 -8.76 3.95 -25.92
N LEU A 191 -9.68 4.35 -26.80
CA LEU A 191 -9.98 3.58 -28.01
C LEU A 191 -8.77 3.53 -28.93
N GLY A 192 -8.13 4.67 -29.20
CA GLY A 192 -6.92 4.72 -30.02
C GLY A 192 -5.80 3.87 -29.45
N GLY A 193 -5.55 3.96 -28.14
CA GLY A 193 -4.57 3.14 -27.45
C GLY A 193 -4.87 1.64 -27.52
N VAL A 194 -6.09 1.22 -27.25
CA VAL A 194 -6.49 -0.20 -27.33
C VAL A 194 -6.38 -0.73 -28.75
N ILE A 195 -6.76 0.06 -29.78
CA ILE A 195 -6.63 -0.33 -31.18
C ILE A 195 -5.15 -0.50 -31.55
N VAL A 196 -4.29 0.46 -31.23
CA VAL A 196 -2.84 0.38 -31.49
C VAL A 196 -2.23 -0.85 -30.82
N LEU A 197 -2.61 -1.12 -29.59
CA LEU A 197 -2.12 -2.28 -28.84
C LEU A 197 -2.62 -3.61 -29.43
N LEU A 198 -3.83 -3.62 -29.94
CA LEU A 198 -4.39 -4.81 -30.62
C LEU A 198 -3.69 -5.06 -31.94
N LEU A 199 -3.41 -4.04 -32.73
CA LEU A 199 -2.65 -4.16 -33.98
C LEU A 199 -1.23 -4.68 -33.76
N ALA A 200 -0.62 -4.33 -32.62
CA ALA A 200 0.70 -4.80 -32.23
C ALA A 200 0.69 -6.13 -31.42
N ALA A 201 -0.46 -6.83 -31.32
CA ALA A 201 -0.64 -8.01 -30.47
C ALA A 201 0.42 -9.10 -30.68
N ARG A 202 0.84 -9.33 -31.94
CA ARG A 202 1.90 -10.31 -32.27
C ARG A 202 3.24 -9.94 -31.64
N GLN A 203 3.57 -8.64 -31.53
CA GLN A 203 4.81 -8.20 -30.91
C GLN A 203 4.80 -8.47 -29.40
N TRP A 204 3.63 -8.33 -28.76
CA TRP A 204 3.47 -8.65 -27.33
C TRP A 204 3.55 -10.15 -27.07
N ASP A 205 3.08 -11.01 -27.98
CA ASP A 205 3.21 -12.47 -27.87
C ASP A 205 4.68 -12.89 -27.88
N VAL A 206 5.50 -12.27 -28.72
CA VAL A 206 6.96 -12.54 -28.77
C VAL A 206 7.67 -12.12 -27.49
N LEU A 207 7.23 -11.06 -26.79
CA LEU A 207 7.79 -10.65 -25.48
C LEU A 207 7.58 -11.69 -24.36
N THR A 208 6.61 -12.60 -24.51
CA THR A 208 6.37 -13.66 -23.52
C THR A 208 7.43 -14.77 -23.61
N LEU A 209 8.13 -14.90 -24.73
CA LEU A 209 9.23 -15.84 -24.94
C LEU A 209 10.47 -15.42 -24.16
N SER A 210 11.50 -16.28 -24.14
CA SER A 210 12.79 -15.90 -23.58
C SER A 210 13.38 -14.70 -24.34
N GLU A 211 14.22 -13.92 -23.68
CA GLU A 211 14.83 -12.71 -24.30
C GLU A 211 15.69 -13.07 -25.51
N GLU A 212 16.38 -14.24 -25.42
CA GLU A 212 17.18 -14.79 -26.53
C GLU A 212 16.30 -15.19 -27.70
N SER A 213 15.19 -15.90 -27.45
CA SER A 213 14.25 -16.29 -28.49
C SER A 213 13.55 -15.10 -29.15
N ALA A 214 13.23 -14.06 -28.38
CA ALA A 214 12.62 -12.85 -28.93
C ALA A 214 13.62 -12.09 -29.84
N ARG A 215 14.90 -12.03 -29.45
CA ARG A 215 15.97 -11.41 -30.28
C ARG A 215 16.27 -12.22 -31.54
N SER A 216 16.28 -13.56 -31.46
CA SER A 216 16.49 -14.41 -32.63
C SER A 216 15.36 -14.30 -33.66
N LEU A 217 14.16 -13.92 -33.23
CA LEU A 217 13.03 -13.58 -34.11
C LEU A 217 13.09 -12.14 -34.66
N GLY A 218 14.22 -11.43 -34.46
CA GLY A 218 14.43 -10.07 -34.96
C GLY A 218 13.78 -8.96 -34.15
N GLN A 219 13.24 -9.25 -32.94
CA GLN A 219 12.57 -8.23 -32.13
C GLN A 219 13.58 -7.39 -31.33
N ASN A 220 13.47 -6.07 -31.42
CA ASN A 220 14.15 -5.19 -30.48
C ASN A 220 13.40 -5.17 -29.15
N VAL A 221 13.76 -6.10 -28.25
CA VAL A 221 13.09 -6.31 -26.96
C VAL A 221 13.06 -5.02 -26.11
N GLY A 222 14.13 -4.20 -26.15
CA GLY A 222 14.20 -2.95 -25.38
C GLY A 222 13.15 -1.93 -25.82
N THR A 223 13.11 -1.65 -27.12
CA THR A 223 12.14 -0.69 -27.72
C THR A 223 10.71 -1.20 -27.54
N THR A 224 10.47 -2.49 -27.79
CA THR A 224 9.13 -3.07 -27.66
C THR A 224 8.62 -3.01 -26.22
N ARG A 225 9.47 -3.32 -25.23
CA ARG A 225 9.13 -3.15 -23.81
C ARG A 225 8.83 -1.71 -23.45
N PHE A 226 9.64 -0.77 -23.94
CA PHE A 226 9.45 0.65 -23.67
C PHE A 226 8.12 1.15 -24.24
N LEU A 227 7.79 0.81 -25.49
CA LEU A 227 6.52 1.18 -26.12
C LEU A 227 5.30 0.54 -25.42
N ALA A 228 5.38 -0.75 -25.08
CA ALA A 228 4.30 -1.43 -24.37
C ALA A 228 4.06 -0.82 -22.99
N MET A 229 5.14 -0.55 -22.23
CA MET A 229 5.04 0.07 -20.92
C MET A 229 4.53 1.51 -21.02
N GLY A 230 5.02 2.29 -21.98
CA GLY A 230 4.56 3.66 -22.22
C GLY A 230 3.06 3.71 -22.54
N ALA A 231 2.59 2.85 -23.44
CA ALA A 231 1.16 2.76 -23.77
C ALA A 231 0.29 2.32 -22.56
N ALA A 232 0.77 1.35 -21.78
CA ALA A 232 0.09 0.94 -20.56
C ALA A 232 -0.01 2.06 -19.52
N ILE A 233 1.08 2.83 -19.35
CA ILE A 233 1.12 4.00 -18.45
C ILE A 233 0.16 5.08 -18.93
N VAL A 234 0.14 5.41 -20.22
CA VAL A 234 -0.77 6.41 -20.78
C VAL A 234 -2.22 6.02 -20.56
N LEU A 235 -2.61 4.77 -20.87
CA LEU A 235 -3.97 4.27 -20.62
C LEU A 235 -4.37 4.39 -19.14
N ALA A 236 -3.47 4.02 -18.24
CA ALA A 236 -3.72 4.13 -16.80
C ALA A 236 -3.81 5.60 -16.37
N CYS A 237 -2.87 6.47 -16.75
CA CYS A 237 -2.84 7.88 -16.36
C CYS A 237 -4.06 8.66 -16.87
N VAL A 238 -4.44 8.47 -18.14
CA VAL A 238 -5.63 9.09 -18.72
C VAL A 238 -6.89 8.67 -17.96
N THR A 239 -6.98 7.40 -17.59
CA THR A 239 -8.11 6.90 -16.79
C THR A 239 -8.12 7.50 -15.40
N VAL A 240 -6.99 7.40 -14.68
CA VAL A 240 -6.86 7.88 -13.30
C VAL A 240 -7.12 9.39 -13.20
N SER A 241 -6.76 10.17 -14.23
CA SER A 241 -6.96 11.62 -14.22
C SER A 241 -8.44 12.04 -14.16
N VAL A 242 -9.37 11.20 -14.63
CA VAL A 242 -10.81 11.50 -14.61
C VAL A 242 -11.50 10.82 -13.43
N VAL A 243 -11.23 9.52 -13.21
CA VAL A 243 -11.98 8.72 -12.23
C VAL A 243 -11.21 8.50 -10.92
N GLY A 244 -10.01 9.07 -10.81
CA GLY A 244 -9.13 8.82 -9.67
C GLY A 244 -8.51 7.41 -9.70
N PRO A 245 -7.72 7.07 -8.66
CA PRO A 245 -7.05 5.79 -8.58
C PRO A 245 -8.05 4.64 -8.32
N ILE A 246 -8.18 3.73 -9.28
CA ILE A 246 -8.95 2.49 -9.15
C ILE A 246 -7.98 1.33 -9.27
N GLY A 247 -7.93 0.48 -8.26
CA GLY A 247 -7.06 -0.70 -8.23
C GLY A 247 -7.75 -2.01 -8.61
N PHE A 248 -6.97 -3.08 -8.67
CA PHE A 248 -7.38 -4.46 -8.89
C PHE A 248 -7.83 -4.86 -10.29
N LEU A 249 -8.39 -3.97 -11.11
CA LEU A 249 -8.82 -4.34 -12.46
C LEU A 249 -7.65 -4.82 -13.31
N GLY A 250 -6.57 -4.05 -13.37
CA GLY A 250 -5.36 -4.42 -14.11
C GLY A 250 -4.66 -5.68 -13.61
N LEU A 251 -4.95 -6.07 -12.36
CA LEU A 251 -4.41 -7.29 -11.78
C LEU A 251 -5.32 -8.49 -12.02
N VAL A 252 -6.60 -8.37 -11.71
CA VAL A 252 -7.56 -9.50 -11.66
C VAL A 252 -8.05 -9.90 -13.04
N VAL A 253 -8.44 -8.92 -13.88
CA VAL A 253 -9.07 -9.20 -15.18
C VAL A 253 -8.17 -9.99 -16.13
N PRO A 254 -6.89 -9.62 -16.33
CA PRO A 254 -6.01 -10.41 -17.20
C PRO A 254 -5.87 -11.88 -16.76
N HIS A 255 -5.87 -12.11 -15.43
CA HIS A 255 -5.80 -13.45 -14.88
C HIS A 255 -7.07 -14.26 -15.16
N LEU A 256 -8.25 -13.67 -14.95
CA LEU A 256 -9.53 -14.34 -15.22
C LEU A 256 -9.62 -14.74 -16.70
N VAL A 257 -9.19 -13.86 -17.60
CA VAL A 257 -9.18 -14.15 -19.04
C VAL A 257 -8.17 -15.26 -19.38
N ARG A 258 -6.96 -15.24 -18.81
CA ARG A 258 -5.99 -16.34 -19.04
C ARG A 258 -6.47 -17.68 -18.49
N LEU A 259 -7.17 -17.70 -17.37
CA LEU A 259 -7.75 -18.93 -16.80
C LEU A 259 -8.80 -19.58 -17.71
N SER A 260 -9.38 -18.83 -18.65
CA SER A 260 -10.27 -19.40 -19.68
C SER A 260 -9.54 -19.99 -20.88
N GLY A 261 -8.21 -20.09 -20.83
CA GLY A 261 -7.39 -20.67 -21.89
C GLY A 261 -6.94 -19.68 -22.98
N VAL A 262 -7.25 -18.38 -22.85
CA VAL A 262 -6.82 -17.36 -23.81
C VAL A 262 -5.43 -16.83 -23.40
N SER A 263 -4.41 -17.19 -24.18
CA SER A 263 -3.02 -16.80 -23.93
C SER A 263 -2.48 -15.76 -24.92
N LYS A 264 -2.98 -15.77 -26.19
CA LYS A 264 -2.54 -14.83 -27.25
C LYS A 264 -3.12 -13.43 -27.02
N HIS A 265 -2.30 -12.39 -27.18
CA HIS A 265 -2.71 -11.01 -26.95
C HIS A 265 -3.83 -10.53 -27.89
N ALA A 266 -3.92 -11.06 -29.10
CA ALA A 266 -5.02 -10.78 -30.02
C ALA A 266 -6.41 -11.13 -29.46
N GLY A 267 -6.51 -12.15 -28.60
CA GLY A 267 -7.74 -12.49 -27.87
C GLY A 267 -7.77 -11.93 -26.45
N LEU A 268 -6.59 -11.84 -25.79
CA LEU A 268 -6.46 -11.41 -24.40
C LEU A 268 -6.83 -9.94 -24.23
N ILE A 269 -6.38 -9.04 -25.14
CA ILE A 269 -6.66 -7.61 -25.08
C ILE A 269 -8.17 -7.31 -25.19
N PRO A 270 -8.90 -7.77 -26.22
CA PRO A 270 -10.33 -7.46 -26.34
C PRO A 270 -11.18 -8.11 -25.23
N LEU A 271 -10.84 -9.33 -24.79
CA LEU A 271 -11.55 -9.97 -23.70
C LEU A 271 -11.25 -9.28 -22.36
N ALA A 272 -10.00 -8.83 -22.12
CA ALA A 272 -9.68 -8.04 -20.94
C ALA A 272 -10.41 -6.70 -20.95
N ALA A 273 -10.48 -6.01 -22.08
CA ALA A 273 -11.26 -4.78 -22.21
C ALA A 273 -12.75 -5.02 -21.88
N LEU A 274 -13.35 -6.08 -22.44
CA LEU A 274 -14.76 -6.41 -22.23
C LEU A 274 -15.07 -6.73 -20.75
N TRP A 275 -14.28 -7.63 -20.13
CA TRP A 275 -14.51 -8.02 -18.75
C TRP A 275 -14.10 -6.93 -17.76
N GLY A 276 -13.08 -6.10 -18.09
CA GLY A 276 -12.71 -4.94 -17.30
C GLY A 276 -13.81 -3.89 -17.27
N ALA A 277 -14.39 -3.58 -18.42
CA ALA A 277 -15.56 -2.72 -18.55
C ALA A 277 -16.74 -3.24 -17.71
N GLY A 278 -17.08 -4.55 -17.86
CA GLY A 278 -18.16 -5.17 -17.12
C GLY A 278 -17.95 -5.17 -15.61
N LEU A 279 -16.73 -5.50 -15.14
CA LEU A 279 -16.42 -5.49 -13.71
C LEU A 279 -16.50 -4.10 -13.10
N LEU A 280 -16.02 -3.06 -13.80
CA LEU A 280 -16.05 -1.70 -13.26
C LEU A 280 -17.48 -1.13 -13.25
N VAL A 281 -18.26 -1.32 -14.31
CA VAL A 281 -19.67 -0.91 -14.34
C VAL A 281 -20.48 -1.68 -13.29
N GLY A 282 -20.19 -2.98 -13.12
CA GLY A 282 -20.83 -3.80 -12.08
C GLY A 282 -20.48 -3.31 -10.66
N ALA A 283 -19.22 -2.96 -10.42
CA ALA A 283 -18.81 -2.38 -9.13
C ALA A 283 -19.47 -1.01 -8.87
N ASP A 284 -19.62 -0.19 -9.90
CA ASP A 284 -20.37 1.08 -9.81
C ASP A 284 -21.87 0.86 -9.55
N ALA A 285 -22.48 -0.13 -10.19
CA ALA A 285 -23.86 -0.50 -9.90
C ALA A 285 -24.03 -0.93 -8.43
N VAL A 286 -23.13 -1.78 -7.92
CA VAL A 286 -23.12 -2.18 -6.51
C VAL A 286 -22.96 -0.97 -5.59
N SER A 287 -22.08 -0.01 -5.91
CA SER A 287 -21.90 1.20 -5.09
C SER A 287 -23.18 2.03 -4.97
N ARG A 288 -23.97 2.06 -6.04
CA ARG A 288 -25.25 2.82 -6.11
C ARG A 288 -26.43 2.13 -5.45
N MET A 289 -26.40 0.80 -5.28
CA MET A 289 -27.43 0.09 -4.52
C MET A 289 -27.58 0.60 -3.08
N PHE A 290 -26.49 1.13 -2.52
CA PHE A 290 -26.43 1.60 -1.14
C PHE A 290 -26.54 3.12 -0.99
N VAL A 291 -26.76 3.85 -2.10
CA VAL A 291 -26.70 5.32 -2.11
C VAL A 291 -27.75 5.97 -1.19
N ASN A 292 -28.94 5.41 -1.09
CA ASN A 292 -30.01 5.92 -0.23
C ASN A 292 -29.70 5.73 1.27
N ALA A 293 -28.96 4.68 1.63
CA ALA A 293 -28.64 4.39 3.03
C ALA A 293 -27.34 5.08 3.49
N TYR A 294 -26.33 5.15 2.59
CA TYR A 294 -24.98 5.49 2.99
C TYR A 294 -24.33 6.61 2.15
N GLY A 295 -25.05 7.16 1.17
CA GLY A 295 -24.49 8.09 0.20
C GLY A 295 -23.67 7.36 -0.89
N GLU A 296 -22.98 8.14 -1.73
CA GLU A 296 -22.16 7.55 -2.82
C GLU A 296 -20.91 6.89 -2.28
N LEU A 297 -20.82 5.57 -2.42
CA LEU A 297 -19.65 4.79 -2.06
C LEU A 297 -18.59 4.86 -3.19
N PRO A 298 -17.30 5.00 -2.87
CA PRO A 298 -16.25 5.04 -3.89
C PRO A 298 -16.11 3.68 -4.60
N VAL A 299 -16.15 3.72 -5.93
CA VAL A 299 -16.06 2.52 -6.77
C VAL A 299 -14.72 1.83 -6.58
N GLY A 300 -13.65 2.59 -6.34
CA GLY A 300 -12.32 2.04 -6.05
C GLY A 300 -12.28 1.16 -4.80
N ALA A 301 -13.04 1.50 -3.75
CA ALA A 301 -13.17 0.64 -2.57
C ALA A 301 -13.96 -0.64 -2.90
N ILE A 302 -15.05 -0.55 -3.67
CA ILE A 302 -15.84 -1.72 -4.09
C ILE A 302 -14.99 -2.65 -4.97
N THR A 303 -14.23 -2.12 -5.93
CA THR A 303 -13.33 -2.95 -6.76
C THR A 303 -12.25 -3.66 -5.92
N ALA A 304 -11.73 -3.00 -4.89
CA ALA A 304 -10.77 -3.61 -3.97
C ALA A 304 -11.42 -4.70 -3.11
N MET A 305 -12.65 -4.49 -2.62
CA MET A 305 -13.40 -5.49 -1.86
C MET A 305 -13.74 -6.74 -2.70
N LEU A 306 -14.05 -6.57 -3.98
CA LEU A 306 -14.31 -7.68 -4.90
C LEU A 306 -13.00 -8.33 -5.38
N GLY A 307 -11.98 -7.52 -5.63
CA GLY A 307 -10.69 -7.96 -6.16
C GLY A 307 -9.84 -8.73 -5.15
N ALA A 308 -9.89 -8.36 -3.87
CA ALA A 308 -9.08 -9.01 -2.84
C ALA A 308 -9.43 -10.51 -2.65
N PRO A 309 -10.70 -10.94 -2.50
CA PRO A 309 -11.06 -12.35 -2.47
C PRO A 309 -10.68 -13.08 -3.74
N CYS A 310 -10.81 -12.43 -4.91
CA CYS A 310 -10.39 -12.99 -6.19
C CYS A 310 -8.87 -13.23 -6.23
N LEU A 311 -8.07 -12.29 -5.72
CA LEU A 311 -6.62 -12.46 -5.60
C LEU A 311 -6.24 -13.58 -4.65
N ILE A 312 -6.94 -13.72 -3.52
CA ILE A 312 -6.75 -14.83 -2.57
C ILE A 312 -7.03 -16.18 -3.27
N TRP A 313 -8.15 -16.27 -3.94
CA TRP A 313 -8.52 -17.48 -4.70
C TRP A 313 -7.48 -17.81 -5.78
N LEU A 314 -7.00 -16.79 -6.51
CA LEU A 314 -5.98 -16.95 -7.53
C LEU A 314 -4.65 -17.43 -6.93
N ALA A 315 -4.20 -16.83 -5.83
CA ALA A 315 -3.00 -17.23 -5.12
C ALA A 315 -3.04 -18.70 -4.70
N MET A 316 -4.21 -19.17 -4.24
CA MET A 316 -4.41 -20.57 -3.89
C MET A 316 -4.38 -21.52 -5.11
N ARG A 317 -4.83 -21.06 -6.28
CA ARG A 317 -4.88 -21.88 -7.50
C ARG A 317 -3.52 -21.99 -8.19
N VAL A 318 -2.81 -20.88 -8.32
CA VAL A 318 -1.50 -20.79 -8.98
C VAL A 318 -0.42 -21.56 -8.19
N SER A 319 -0.56 -21.65 -6.86
CA SER A 319 0.39 -22.38 -6.02
C SER A 319 0.55 -23.85 -6.39
N ARG A 320 -0.44 -24.47 -7.07
CA ARG A 320 -0.33 -25.86 -7.56
C ARG A 320 0.71 -26.01 -8.67
N SER A 321 0.90 -24.98 -9.49
CA SER A 321 1.87 -25.01 -10.60
C SER A 321 3.29 -24.60 -10.14
N MET A 322 3.42 -23.85 -9.03
CA MET A 322 4.72 -23.43 -8.49
C MET A 322 5.38 -24.48 -7.58
N ALA A 323 4.63 -25.42 -7.04
CA ALA A 323 5.17 -26.49 -6.18
C ALA A 323 6.09 -27.49 -6.92
N GLY A 324 6.11 -27.46 -8.27
CA GLY A 324 6.99 -28.28 -9.10
C GLY A 324 8.24 -27.59 -9.63
N GLY A 325 8.37 -26.29 -9.45
CA GLY A 325 9.57 -25.52 -9.81
C GLY A 325 10.54 -25.47 -8.63
N ARG A 326 11.75 -25.97 -8.85
CA ARG A 326 12.86 -25.80 -7.89
C ARG A 326 12.90 -24.37 -7.43
N ASP A 327 12.87 -24.15 -6.10
CA ASP A 327 13.11 -22.86 -5.41
C ASP A 327 14.52 -22.33 -5.74
N SER A 328 14.73 -21.88 -6.98
CA SER A 328 15.95 -21.20 -7.41
C SER A 328 15.95 -19.71 -7.10
N SER A 329 14.94 -19.21 -6.38
CA SER A 329 14.87 -17.84 -5.88
C SER A 329 14.97 -17.75 -4.36
N GLY A 330 15.71 -18.68 -3.74
CA GLY A 330 16.40 -18.39 -2.49
C GLY A 330 17.40 -17.26 -2.78
N GLY A 331 16.89 -16.04 -2.97
CA GLY A 331 17.73 -14.86 -2.90
C GLY A 331 18.45 -15.00 -1.56
N SER A 332 19.74 -15.27 -1.61
CA SER A 332 20.62 -15.19 -0.46
C SER A 332 20.16 -13.94 0.28
N MET A 333 19.50 -14.15 1.43
CA MET A 333 19.20 -13.07 2.37
C MET A 333 20.56 -12.43 2.53
N MET A 334 20.78 -11.24 1.94
CA MET A 334 22.10 -10.67 1.75
C MET A 334 22.87 -10.90 3.04
N ALA A 335 23.75 -11.90 3.01
CA ALA A 335 24.76 -12.06 4.03
C ALA A 335 25.54 -10.76 3.94
N GLY A 336 25.15 -9.79 4.76
CA GLY A 336 25.88 -8.56 4.87
C GLY A 336 27.31 -9.00 5.17
N THR A 337 28.22 -8.71 4.27
CA THR A 337 29.63 -8.59 4.63
C THR A 337 29.62 -7.54 5.71
N GLY A 338 29.40 -7.99 6.96
CA GLY A 338 29.19 -7.12 8.09
C GLY A 338 30.34 -6.14 8.14
N LEU A 339 30.00 -4.87 8.25
CA LEU A 339 30.93 -3.84 8.72
C LEU A 339 31.35 -4.14 10.18
N ARG A 340 31.70 -5.40 10.46
CA ARG A 340 32.12 -5.86 11.79
C ARG A 340 33.49 -5.28 12.15
N ARG A 341 33.54 -3.98 12.35
CA ARG A 341 34.71 -3.33 12.93
C ARG A 341 34.62 -3.22 14.46
N LEU A 342 33.43 -3.37 15.04
CA LEU A 342 33.18 -3.24 16.47
C LEU A 342 32.57 -4.51 17.07
N PRO A 343 32.92 -4.91 18.30
CA PRO A 343 32.27 -6.00 19.01
C PRO A 343 30.82 -5.66 19.36
N TYR A 344 29.97 -6.69 19.45
CA TYR A 344 28.53 -6.51 19.73
C TYR A 344 28.21 -5.62 20.94
N PRO A 345 28.88 -5.76 22.13
CA PRO A 345 28.60 -4.91 23.26
C PRO A 345 28.86 -3.42 22.99
N ALA A 346 29.93 -3.12 22.23
CA ALA A 346 30.24 -1.73 21.84
C ALA A 346 29.20 -1.16 20.89
N LEU A 347 28.70 -1.97 19.92
CA LEU A 347 27.62 -1.56 19.04
C LEU A 347 26.30 -1.32 19.79
N ALA A 348 25.96 -2.20 20.73
CA ALA A 348 24.79 -2.06 21.58
C ALA A 348 24.88 -0.81 22.47
N ALA A 349 26.06 -0.56 23.06
CA ALA A 349 26.30 0.65 23.84
C ALA A 349 26.20 1.91 22.97
N LEU A 350 26.83 1.91 21.78
CA LEU A 350 26.77 3.06 20.85
C LEU A 350 25.34 3.37 20.39
N THR A 351 24.57 2.34 20.02
CA THR A 351 23.15 2.52 19.63
C THR A 351 22.30 2.95 20.82
N GLY A 352 22.59 2.48 22.05
CA GLY A 352 21.96 2.93 23.27
C GLY A 352 22.24 4.40 23.57
N VAL A 353 23.51 4.82 23.45
CA VAL A 353 23.90 6.24 23.61
C VAL A 353 23.20 7.10 22.56
N LEU A 354 23.17 6.66 21.29
CA LEU A 354 22.45 7.39 20.23
C LEU A 354 20.96 7.52 20.54
N LEU A 355 20.32 6.48 21.09
CA LEU A 355 18.92 6.55 21.53
C LEU A 355 18.74 7.62 22.59
N VAL A 356 19.59 7.63 23.63
CA VAL A 356 19.54 8.62 24.72
C VAL A 356 19.77 10.03 24.18
N LEU A 357 20.71 10.23 23.27
CA LEU A 357 20.97 11.52 22.62
C LEU A 357 19.73 12.02 21.83
N VAL A 358 19.14 11.17 20.99
CA VAL A 358 17.93 11.53 20.23
C VAL A 358 16.77 11.84 21.18
N TRP A 359 16.63 11.08 22.27
CA TRP A 359 15.62 11.34 23.29
C TRP A 359 15.84 12.66 24.03
N GLY A 360 17.08 12.97 24.40
CA GLY A 360 17.44 14.24 25.01
C GLY A 360 17.13 15.43 24.10
N LEU A 361 17.52 15.35 22.82
CA LEU A 361 17.19 16.36 21.81
C LEU A 361 15.69 16.52 21.62
N SER A 362 14.96 15.42 21.59
CA SER A 362 13.49 15.41 21.46
C SER A 362 12.79 16.06 22.65
N LEU A 363 13.31 15.89 23.88
CA LEU A 363 12.78 16.55 25.09
C LEU A 363 13.09 18.04 25.11
N SER A 364 14.30 18.44 24.68
CA SER A 364 14.72 19.83 24.69
C SER A 364 14.08 20.69 23.61
N SER A 365 13.67 20.08 22.48
CA SER A 365 13.21 20.79 21.28
C SER A 365 11.70 20.69 21.08
N GLY A 366 11.10 21.75 20.56
CA GLY A 366 9.67 21.88 20.26
C GLY A 366 9.28 23.33 20.06
N THR A 367 8.01 23.65 20.16
CA THR A 367 7.51 25.04 20.13
C THR A 367 8.17 25.92 21.18
N LEU A 368 8.41 25.38 22.37
CA LEU A 368 9.25 25.99 23.41
C LEU A 368 10.56 25.20 23.49
N ARG A 369 11.70 25.87 23.42
CA ARG A 369 13.01 25.24 23.63
C ARG A 369 13.32 25.21 25.13
N ILE A 370 13.64 24.05 25.67
CA ILE A 370 14.01 23.81 27.05
C ILE A 370 15.49 23.41 27.09
N PRO A 371 16.37 24.09 27.78
CA PRO A 371 17.78 23.72 27.87
C PRO A 371 17.96 22.29 28.41
N LEU A 372 18.97 21.56 27.92
CA LEU A 372 19.25 20.21 28.40
C LEU A 372 19.53 20.12 29.89
N ALA A 373 20.15 21.15 30.46
CA ALA A 373 20.39 21.28 31.92
C ALA A 373 19.04 21.29 32.67
N GLU A 374 18.05 22.02 32.16
CA GLU A 374 16.72 22.10 32.74
C GLU A 374 15.95 20.78 32.58
N VAL A 375 16.11 20.10 31.43
CA VAL A 375 15.57 18.74 31.22
C VAL A 375 16.14 17.80 32.28
N ALA A 376 17.46 17.84 32.54
CA ALA A 376 18.09 17.01 33.55
C ALA A 376 17.59 17.37 34.97
N ALA A 377 17.44 18.68 35.28
CA ALA A 377 16.90 19.15 36.55
C ALA A 377 15.47 18.63 36.80
N VAL A 378 14.60 18.72 35.80
CA VAL A 378 13.22 18.18 35.87
C VAL A 378 13.21 16.68 36.11
N LEU A 379 14.05 15.91 35.40
CA LEU A 379 14.11 14.44 35.54
C LEU A 379 14.63 14.01 36.93
N THR A 380 15.41 14.87 37.61
CA THR A 380 15.91 14.64 38.98
C THR A 380 14.99 15.24 40.06
N GLY A 381 13.81 15.74 39.69
CA GLY A 381 12.80 16.22 40.64
C GLY A 381 12.81 17.73 40.90
N GLY A 382 13.74 18.50 40.26
CA GLY A 382 13.80 19.98 40.31
C GLY A 382 13.14 20.63 39.08
N GLY A 383 13.71 21.77 38.67
CA GLY A 383 13.32 22.53 37.49
C GLY A 383 12.13 23.49 37.70
N GLU A 384 11.92 24.35 36.70
CA GLU A 384 10.84 25.34 36.70
C GLU A 384 9.46 24.62 36.55
N PRO A 385 8.42 25.02 37.30
CA PRO A 385 7.10 24.36 37.27
C PRO A 385 6.50 24.21 35.87
N MET A 386 6.60 25.24 35.03
CA MET A 386 6.12 25.23 33.66
C MET A 386 6.87 24.21 32.79
N HIS A 387 8.20 24.18 32.89
CA HIS A 387 9.01 23.20 32.16
C HIS A 387 8.75 21.77 32.64
N ARG A 388 8.55 21.60 33.95
CA ARG A 388 8.20 20.31 34.55
C ARG A 388 6.88 19.79 34.01
N GLN A 389 5.84 20.61 33.92
CA GLN A 389 4.54 20.24 33.35
C GLN A 389 4.69 19.84 31.89
N ILE A 390 5.34 20.67 31.05
CA ILE A 390 5.53 20.37 29.62
C ILE A 390 6.30 19.06 29.41
N LEU A 391 7.37 18.87 30.18
CA LEU A 391 8.20 17.66 30.02
C LEU A 391 7.53 16.41 30.52
N LEU A 392 6.97 16.38 31.72
CA LEU A 392 6.44 15.17 32.34
C LEU A 392 5.04 14.82 31.87
N GLU A 393 4.18 15.78 31.55
CA GLU A 393 2.80 15.51 31.13
C GLU A 393 2.64 15.34 29.62
N HIS A 394 3.49 16.01 28.81
CA HIS A 394 3.32 16.00 27.36
C HIS A 394 4.49 15.37 26.60
N ARG A 395 5.75 15.83 26.83
CA ARG A 395 6.88 15.39 25.99
C ARG A 395 7.39 13.99 26.31
N LEU A 396 7.57 13.70 27.60
CA LEU A 396 8.13 12.42 28.03
C LEU A 396 7.22 11.23 27.68
N PRO A 397 5.91 11.24 27.99
CA PRO A 397 5.05 10.11 27.64
C PRO A 397 4.90 9.93 26.13
N ARG A 398 4.84 11.02 25.35
CA ARG A 398 4.85 10.99 23.89
C ARG A 398 6.13 10.36 23.35
N LEU A 399 7.29 10.77 23.85
CA LEU A 399 8.58 10.23 23.46
C LEU A 399 8.72 8.74 23.77
N LEU A 400 8.31 8.34 24.99
CA LEU A 400 8.31 6.93 25.38
C LEU A 400 7.38 6.09 24.50
N THR A 401 6.17 6.59 24.24
CA THR A 401 5.23 5.91 23.35
C THR A 401 5.80 5.76 21.93
N ALA A 402 6.44 6.80 21.38
CA ALA A 402 7.11 6.75 20.09
C ALA A 402 8.27 5.73 20.11
N GLY A 403 9.16 5.81 21.07
CA GLY A 403 10.31 4.92 21.18
C GLY A 403 9.90 3.46 21.31
N LEU A 404 8.99 3.16 22.22
CA LEU A 404 8.50 1.80 22.48
C LEU A 404 7.73 1.22 21.26
N SER A 405 6.88 2.03 20.62
CA SER A 405 6.19 1.62 19.39
C SER A 405 7.18 1.35 18.25
N GLY A 406 8.21 2.19 18.11
CA GLY A 406 9.28 1.98 17.12
C GLY A 406 10.05 0.67 17.37
N MET A 407 10.37 0.36 18.63
CA MET A 407 10.96 -0.92 19.01
C MET A 407 10.07 -2.11 18.64
N ALA A 408 8.76 -2.02 18.93
CA ALA A 408 7.79 -3.06 18.61
C ALA A 408 7.70 -3.33 17.11
N ILE A 409 7.57 -2.27 16.29
CA ILE A 409 7.48 -2.37 14.82
C ILE A 409 8.76 -2.97 14.24
N ALA A 410 9.93 -2.52 14.71
CA ALA A 410 11.22 -3.03 14.23
C ALA A 410 11.40 -4.53 14.50
N VAL A 411 11.07 -4.97 15.71
CA VAL A 411 11.17 -6.39 16.08
C VAL A 411 10.12 -7.22 15.32
N SER A 412 8.89 -6.72 15.20
CA SER A 412 7.85 -7.34 14.38
C SER A 412 8.32 -7.54 12.93
N GLY A 413 8.87 -6.49 12.31
CA GLY A 413 9.42 -6.56 10.96
C GLY A 413 10.55 -7.58 10.84
N SER A 414 11.48 -7.61 11.81
CA SER A 414 12.55 -8.60 11.84
C SER A 414 12.02 -10.04 11.84
N LEU A 415 11.03 -10.31 12.67
CA LEU A 415 10.40 -11.64 12.77
C LEU A 415 9.67 -12.01 11.48
N LEU A 416 8.89 -11.09 10.90
CA LEU A 416 8.15 -11.34 9.65
C LEU A 416 9.08 -11.58 8.47
N GLN A 417 10.18 -10.83 8.35
CA GLN A 417 11.19 -11.05 7.30
C GLN A 417 11.73 -12.47 7.30
N HIS A 418 11.95 -13.06 8.48
CA HIS A 418 12.41 -14.44 8.61
C HIS A 418 11.26 -15.45 8.37
N ALA A 419 10.06 -15.20 8.91
CA ALA A 419 8.90 -16.09 8.73
C ALA A 419 8.50 -16.23 7.26
N VAL A 420 8.51 -15.11 6.51
CA VAL A 420 8.12 -15.03 5.10
C VAL A 420 9.33 -15.22 4.17
N ARG A 421 10.55 -15.37 4.69
CA ARG A 421 11.81 -15.42 3.91
C ARG A 421 11.91 -14.31 2.86
N ASN A 422 11.40 -13.15 3.20
CA ASN A 422 11.40 -11.99 2.33
C ASN A 422 11.97 -10.79 3.10
N PRO A 423 13.07 -10.19 2.65
CA PRO A 423 13.65 -9.02 3.32
C PRO A 423 12.71 -7.81 3.38
N LEU A 424 11.63 -7.84 2.61
CA LEU A 424 10.56 -6.84 2.61
C LEU A 424 9.33 -7.27 3.43
N GLY A 425 9.42 -8.34 4.20
CA GLY A 425 8.37 -8.74 5.12
C GLY A 425 8.12 -7.63 6.16
N ASP A 426 6.97 -6.99 6.08
CA ASP A 426 6.55 -5.88 6.93
C ASP A 426 5.11 -6.15 7.41
N PRO A 427 4.71 -5.74 8.61
CA PRO A 427 3.33 -5.84 9.08
C PRO A 427 2.28 -5.25 8.14
N GLN A 428 2.63 -4.20 7.39
CA GLN A 428 1.74 -3.60 6.37
C GLN A 428 1.48 -4.58 5.22
N VAL A 429 2.52 -5.30 4.76
CA VAL A 429 2.41 -6.26 3.67
C VAL A 429 1.56 -7.48 4.05
N VAL A 430 1.54 -7.84 5.34
CA VAL A 430 0.71 -8.94 5.86
C VAL A 430 -0.72 -8.49 6.16
N GLY A 431 -1.02 -7.20 6.00
CA GLY A 431 -2.37 -6.65 6.23
C GLY A 431 -2.71 -6.35 7.70
N VAL A 432 -1.75 -6.49 8.62
CA VAL A 432 -1.98 -6.23 10.04
C VAL A 432 -2.37 -4.78 10.28
N THR A 433 -1.66 -3.85 9.65
CA THR A 433 -1.87 -2.42 9.86
C THR A 433 -3.20 -1.94 9.29
N SER A 434 -3.58 -2.37 8.09
CA SER A 434 -4.90 -2.04 7.52
C SER A 434 -6.04 -2.72 8.27
N GLY A 435 -5.84 -3.95 8.75
CA GLY A 435 -6.77 -4.61 9.65
C GLY A 435 -6.95 -3.85 10.97
N ALA A 436 -5.86 -3.37 11.55
CA ALA A 436 -5.91 -2.54 12.76
C ALA A 436 -6.68 -1.23 12.54
N GLY A 437 -6.46 -0.56 11.40
CA GLY A 437 -7.23 0.64 11.02
C GLY A 437 -8.71 0.38 10.82
N ALA A 438 -9.04 -0.68 10.11
CA ALA A 438 -10.42 -1.09 9.91
C ALA A 438 -11.11 -1.41 11.24
N GLY A 439 -10.45 -2.15 12.13
CA GLY A 439 -10.97 -2.48 13.45
C GLY A 439 -11.16 -1.27 14.38
N ALA A 440 -10.21 -0.33 14.36
CA ALA A 440 -10.32 0.93 15.11
C ALA A 440 -11.51 1.76 14.64
N LEU A 441 -11.67 1.95 13.32
CA LEU A 441 -12.76 2.72 12.73
C LEU A 441 -14.12 2.02 12.87
N LEU A 442 -14.17 0.71 12.71
CA LEU A 442 -15.40 -0.07 12.95
C LEU A 442 -15.90 0.13 14.37
N LEU A 443 -15.01 0.15 15.35
CA LEU A 443 -15.39 0.34 16.73
C LEU A 443 -15.79 1.78 17.01
N MET A 444 -15.07 2.75 16.47
CA MET A 444 -15.36 4.18 16.62
C MET A 444 -16.72 4.58 15.99
N ILE A 445 -17.06 4.01 14.82
CA ILE A 445 -18.27 4.37 14.07
C ILE A 445 -19.45 3.49 14.44
N GLY A 446 -19.22 2.17 14.60
CA GLY A 446 -20.28 1.21 14.89
C GLY A 446 -20.77 1.27 16.35
N PHE A 447 -19.93 1.78 17.25
CA PHE A 447 -20.22 1.85 18.69
C PHE A 447 -19.84 3.21 19.28
N PRO A 448 -20.43 4.32 18.81
CA PRO A 448 -20.05 5.68 19.23
C PRO A 448 -20.32 5.94 20.73
N GLN A 449 -21.13 5.13 21.39
CA GLN A 449 -21.35 5.16 22.82
C GLN A 449 -20.19 4.65 23.68
N LEU A 450 -19.24 3.89 23.07
CA LEU A 450 -18.06 3.42 23.79
C LEU A 450 -17.05 4.57 23.95
N SER A 451 -16.38 4.60 25.10
CA SER A 451 -15.33 5.59 25.32
C SER A 451 -14.19 5.40 24.31
N ALA A 452 -13.53 6.50 23.91
CA ALA A 452 -12.37 6.48 23.02
C ALA A 452 -11.24 5.54 23.48
N GLY A 453 -11.23 5.19 24.77
CA GLY A 453 -10.32 4.21 25.35
C GLY A 453 -10.42 2.80 24.75
N TRP A 454 -11.54 2.44 24.10
CA TRP A 454 -11.74 1.15 23.45
C TRP A 454 -11.22 1.09 22.01
N ILE A 455 -10.98 2.22 21.37
CA ILE A 455 -10.48 2.27 19.98
C ILE A 455 -9.20 1.42 19.80
N PRO A 456 -8.19 1.48 20.70
CA PRO A 456 -7.01 0.62 20.61
C PRO A 456 -7.32 -0.88 20.66
N VAL A 457 -8.36 -1.30 21.40
CA VAL A 457 -8.79 -2.69 21.42
C VAL A 457 -9.34 -3.12 20.06
N GLY A 458 -10.15 -2.27 19.43
CA GLY A 458 -10.60 -2.48 18.04
C GLY A 458 -9.44 -2.62 17.07
N ALA A 459 -8.40 -1.78 17.20
CA ALA A 459 -7.20 -1.86 16.38
C ALA A 459 -6.43 -3.17 16.57
N VAL A 460 -6.22 -3.59 17.82
CA VAL A 460 -5.53 -4.87 18.11
C VAL A 460 -6.32 -6.05 17.55
N LEU A 461 -7.62 -6.10 17.80
CA LEU A 461 -8.48 -7.18 17.31
C LEU A 461 -8.55 -7.20 15.77
N GLY A 462 -8.65 -6.05 15.13
CA GLY A 462 -8.64 -5.94 13.67
C GLY A 462 -7.33 -6.41 13.05
N GLY A 463 -6.19 -6.03 13.63
CA GLY A 463 -4.87 -6.50 13.20
C GLY A 463 -4.69 -8.01 13.35
N ILE A 464 -5.12 -8.56 14.48
CA ILE A 464 -5.11 -10.01 14.72
C ILE A 464 -6.06 -10.73 13.77
N ALA A 465 -7.26 -10.22 13.53
CA ALA A 465 -8.23 -10.81 12.61
C ALA A 465 -7.70 -10.85 11.16
N ALA A 466 -7.09 -9.76 10.68
CA ALA A 466 -6.47 -9.72 9.37
C ALA A 466 -5.34 -10.75 9.24
N ALA A 467 -4.45 -10.82 10.23
CA ALA A 467 -3.38 -11.81 10.25
C ALA A 467 -3.93 -13.24 10.33
N ALA A 468 -4.93 -13.49 11.19
CA ALA A 468 -5.56 -14.79 11.31
C ALA A 468 -6.17 -15.26 10.00
N LEU A 469 -6.82 -14.35 9.23
CA LEU A 469 -7.31 -14.63 7.89
C LEU A 469 -6.16 -15.05 6.96
N VAL A 470 -5.07 -14.27 6.92
CA VAL A 470 -3.91 -14.56 6.05
C VAL A 470 -3.29 -15.91 6.38
N TYR A 471 -3.05 -16.17 7.65
CA TYR A 471 -2.42 -17.42 8.07
C TYR A 471 -3.37 -18.62 7.95
N ALA A 472 -4.68 -18.47 8.22
CA ALA A 472 -5.68 -19.53 8.06
C ALA A 472 -5.80 -19.97 6.59
N VAL A 473 -5.87 -19.00 5.67
CA VAL A 473 -5.91 -19.28 4.23
C VAL A 473 -4.62 -19.96 3.76
N SER A 474 -3.46 -19.48 4.23
CA SER A 474 -2.15 -19.98 3.84
C SER A 474 -1.80 -21.32 4.52
N TRP A 475 -2.51 -21.69 5.58
CA TRP A 475 -2.23 -22.89 6.40
C TRP A 475 -2.27 -24.18 5.60
N LYS A 476 -3.31 -24.36 4.77
CA LYS A 476 -3.46 -25.56 3.91
C LYS A 476 -2.34 -25.72 2.87
N ARG A 477 -1.55 -24.67 2.64
CA ARG A 477 -0.41 -24.63 1.70
C ARG A 477 0.95 -24.59 2.40
N GLY A 478 1.03 -25.02 3.65
CA GLY A 478 2.28 -25.11 4.40
C GLY A 478 2.89 -23.76 4.80
N LEU A 479 2.12 -22.67 4.76
CA LEU A 479 2.61 -21.31 5.01
C LEU A 479 3.75 -20.91 4.04
N HIS A 480 3.61 -21.29 2.76
CA HIS A 480 4.61 -20.94 1.75
C HIS A 480 4.75 -19.40 1.66
N PRO A 481 5.98 -18.86 1.67
CA PRO A 481 6.22 -17.41 1.74
C PRO A 481 5.47 -16.58 0.69
N THR A 482 5.50 -17.03 -0.56
CA THR A 482 4.82 -16.33 -1.67
C THR A 482 3.30 -16.25 -1.45
N ILE A 483 2.68 -17.31 -0.92
CA ILE A 483 1.24 -17.35 -0.68
C ILE A 483 0.88 -16.41 0.47
N VAL A 484 1.64 -16.45 1.57
CA VAL A 484 1.44 -15.54 2.71
C VAL A 484 1.53 -14.09 2.25
N THR A 485 2.52 -13.75 1.41
CA THR A 485 2.67 -12.39 0.87
C THR A 485 1.49 -11.99 -0.02
N LEU A 486 1.05 -12.86 -0.95
CA LEU A 486 -0.07 -12.57 -1.85
C LEU A 486 -1.40 -12.38 -1.11
N VAL A 487 -1.69 -13.30 -0.18
CA VAL A 487 -2.90 -13.23 0.66
C VAL A 487 -2.82 -12.01 1.57
N GLY A 488 -1.62 -11.68 2.07
CA GLY A 488 -1.36 -10.48 2.87
C GLY A 488 -1.65 -9.18 2.10
N ILE A 489 -1.15 -9.05 0.87
CA ILE A 489 -1.45 -7.90 0.00
C ILE A 489 -2.96 -7.76 -0.26
N ALA A 490 -3.64 -8.89 -0.51
CA ALA A 490 -5.10 -8.89 -0.68
C ALA A 490 -5.83 -8.45 0.60
N ALA A 491 -5.42 -8.98 1.76
CA ALA A 491 -5.99 -8.59 3.05
C ALA A 491 -5.73 -7.12 3.39
N ALA A 492 -4.53 -6.61 3.06
CA ALA A 492 -4.18 -5.19 3.22
C ALA A 492 -5.08 -4.29 2.39
N ALA A 493 -5.30 -4.64 1.13
CA ALA A 493 -6.15 -3.89 0.23
C ALA A 493 -7.63 -3.95 0.65
N PHE A 494 -8.11 -5.11 1.11
CA PHE A 494 -9.47 -5.26 1.65
C PHE A 494 -9.68 -4.41 2.90
N GLY A 495 -8.71 -4.44 3.83
CA GLY A 495 -8.74 -3.58 5.02
C GLY A 495 -8.74 -2.09 4.68
N SER A 496 -7.91 -1.66 3.71
CA SER A 496 -7.90 -0.27 3.23
C SER A 496 -9.22 0.13 2.56
N ALA A 497 -9.85 -0.77 1.83
CA ALA A 497 -11.18 -0.52 1.25
C ALA A 497 -12.25 -0.32 2.34
N ILE A 498 -12.24 -1.14 3.39
CA ILE A 498 -13.12 -0.96 4.56
C ILE A 498 -12.86 0.40 5.21
N ILE A 499 -11.60 0.79 5.42
CA ILE A 499 -11.24 2.09 5.99
C ILE A 499 -11.83 3.24 5.15
N ASN A 500 -11.64 3.21 3.83
CA ASN A 500 -12.16 4.24 2.93
C ASN A 500 -13.70 4.32 2.97
N LEU A 501 -14.39 3.17 2.97
CA LEU A 501 -15.84 3.12 3.10
C LEU A 501 -16.33 3.70 4.43
N LEU A 502 -15.67 3.33 5.54
CA LEU A 502 -16.05 3.80 6.86
C LEU A 502 -15.84 5.31 7.03
N ILE A 503 -14.77 5.86 6.49
CA ILE A 503 -14.49 7.31 6.52
C ILE A 503 -15.61 8.07 5.78
N ILE A 504 -16.02 7.59 4.61
CA ILE A 504 -17.06 8.24 3.81
C ILE A 504 -18.45 8.07 4.44
N TYR A 505 -18.76 6.87 4.92
CA TYR A 505 -20.02 6.55 5.59
C TYR A 505 -20.28 7.42 6.83
N ALA A 506 -19.25 7.57 7.65
CA ALA A 506 -19.43 8.21 8.95
C ALA A 506 -19.68 9.72 8.87
N LYS A 507 -19.43 10.37 7.71
CA LYS A 507 -19.43 11.86 7.58
C LYS A 507 -18.69 12.54 8.74
N VAL A 508 -17.84 11.78 9.45
CA VAL A 508 -17.07 12.22 10.60
C VAL A 508 -15.91 13.08 10.10
N ASP A 509 -15.42 13.95 10.96
CA ASP A 509 -14.17 14.65 10.73
C ASP A 509 -13.11 13.66 10.21
N VAL A 510 -12.77 13.80 8.93
CA VAL A 510 -11.82 12.90 8.23
C VAL A 510 -10.42 13.03 8.84
N ALA A 511 -10.16 14.13 9.52
CA ALA A 511 -8.87 14.48 10.09
C ALA A 511 -8.30 13.48 11.11
N PRO A 512 -9.04 13.01 12.12
CA PRO A 512 -8.53 12.01 13.05
C PRO A 512 -8.21 10.67 12.37
N ALA A 513 -9.04 10.25 11.42
CA ALA A 513 -8.84 9.03 10.66
C ALA A 513 -7.60 9.13 9.74
N LEU A 514 -7.43 10.25 9.03
CA LEU A 514 -6.24 10.50 8.21
C LEU A 514 -4.97 10.61 9.07
N SER A 515 -5.03 11.28 10.21
CA SER A 515 -3.90 11.34 11.14
C SER A 515 -3.50 9.95 11.64
N TRP A 516 -4.47 9.10 11.97
CA TRP A 516 -4.22 7.73 12.37
C TRP A 516 -3.63 6.90 11.22
N MET A 517 -4.17 7.04 9.99
CA MET A 517 -3.64 6.37 8.81
C MET A 517 -2.23 6.82 8.44
N ALA A 518 -1.91 8.09 8.65
CA ALA A 518 -0.58 8.64 8.42
C ALA A 518 0.46 8.20 9.48
N GLY A 519 0.00 7.62 10.60
CA GLY A 519 0.83 7.24 11.73
C GLY A 519 1.32 8.45 12.52
N SER A 520 0.68 8.73 13.65
CA SER A 520 0.97 9.91 14.45
C SER A 520 1.16 9.59 15.92
N THR A 521 2.15 10.22 16.51
CA THR A 521 2.42 10.27 17.95
C THR A 521 1.79 11.48 18.61
N TYR A 522 1.09 12.32 17.84
CA TYR A 522 0.42 13.52 18.35
C TYR A 522 -0.60 13.16 19.42
N ASN A 523 -0.63 13.94 20.51
CA ASN A 523 -1.54 13.77 21.66
C ASN A 523 -1.50 12.39 22.31
N ARG A 524 -0.32 11.72 22.33
CA ARG A 524 -0.09 10.47 23.06
C ARG A 524 0.48 10.75 24.44
N GLY A 525 -0.16 10.15 25.45
CA GLY A 525 0.13 10.38 26.87
C GLY A 525 0.63 9.13 27.60
N TRP A 526 0.57 9.19 28.93
CA TRP A 526 0.94 8.07 29.81
C TRP A 526 0.07 6.82 29.61
N THR A 527 -1.19 7.01 29.25
CA THR A 527 -2.14 5.90 29.02
C THR A 527 -1.68 4.99 27.87
N GLU A 528 -1.21 5.59 26.76
CA GLU A 528 -0.72 4.83 25.61
C GLU A 528 0.61 4.13 25.95
N MET A 529 1.48 4.79 26.68
CA MET A 529 2.73 4.18 27.16
C MET A 529 2.47 3.01 28.10
N GLN A 530 1.57 3.15 29.05
CA GLN A 530 1.22 2.07 29.99
C GLN A 530 0.60 0.87 29.31
N ARG A 531 -0.13 1.06 28.20
CA ARG A 531 -0.71 -0.03 27.41
C ARG A 531 0.33 -0.86 26.68
N ILE A 532 1.38 -0.23 26.13
CA ILE A 532 2.39 -0.93 25.33
C ILE A 532 3.44 -1.66 26.17
N VAL A 533 3.80 -1.13 27.33
CA VAL A 533 4.88 -1.63 28.18
C VAL A 533 4.70 -3.13 28.56
N PRO A 534 3.55 -3.61 29.05
CA PRO A 534 3.39 -5.02 29.42
C PRO A 534 3.63 -5.97 28.24
N PHE A 535 3.15 -5.60 27.05
CA PHE A 535 3.36 -6.39 25.84
C PHE A 535 4.84 -6.46 25.45
N LEU A 536 5.56 -5.35 25.54
CA LEU A 536 6.99 -5.33 25.22
C LEU A 536 7.84 -6.11 26.21
N LEU A 537 7.53 -6.01 27.50
CA LEU A 537 8.23 -6.75 28.55
C LEU A 537 8.12 -8.28 28.38
N ILE A 538 7.04 -8.76 27.75
CA ILE A 538 6.82 -10.18 27.47
C ILE A 538 7.34 -10.55 26.07
N LEU A 539 6.94 -9.79 25.06
CA LEU A 539 7.14 -10.22 23.66
C LEU A 539 8.57 -9.97 23.14
N LEU A 540 9.31 -8.95 23.65
CA LEU A 540 10.69 -8.73 23.23
C LEU A 540 11.64 -9.83 23.75
N PRO A 541 11.62 -10.22 25.04
CA PRO A 541 12.39 -11.37 25.51
C PRO A 541 12.01 -12.66 24.79
N LEU A 542 10.71 -12.87 24.53
CA LEU A 542 10.24 -14.04 23.81
C LEU A 542 10.75 -14.09 22.36
N ALA A 543 10.79 -12.93 21.67
CA ALA A 543 11.39 -12.81 20.34
C ALA A 543 12.89 -13.14 20.35
N ALA A 544 13.61 -12.65 21.33
CA ALA A 544 15.04 -12.96 21.51
C ALA A 544 15.28 -14.43 21.85
N TRP A 545 14.41 -15.03 22.71
CA TRP A 545 14.50 -16.45 23.06
C TRP A 545 14.29 -17.37 21.85
N LEU A 546 13.37 -17.03 20.97
CA LEU A 546 13.14 -17.76 19.71
C LEU A 546 14.31 -17.64 18.72
N GLY A 547 15.30 -16.79 18.98
CA GLY A 547 16.37 -16.44 18.04
C GLY A 547 17.05 -17.62 17.37
N ARG A 548 17.41 -18.68 18.11
CA ARG A 548 18.03 -19.89 17.52
C ARG A 548 17.12 -20.58 16.50
N ARG A 549 15.79 -20.63 16.77
CA ARG A 549 14.83 -21.22 15.82
C ARG A 549 14.63 -20.34 14.60
N VAL A 550 14.68 -19.01 14.79
CA VAL A 550 14.58 -18.03 13.71
C VAL A 550 15.81 -18.08 12.80
N ASP A 551 17.01 -18.24 13.37
CA ASP A 551 18.26 -18.44 12.59
C ASP A 551 18.14 -19.69 11.70
N LEU A 552 17.59 -20.79 12.20
CA LEU A 552 17.35 -22.00 11.39
C LEU A 552 16.33 -21.81 10.27
N LEU A 553 15.37 -20.88 10.40
CA LEU A 553 14.42 -20.58 9.32
C LEU A 553 15.07 -19.92 8.11
N THR A 554 16.28 -19.40 8.21
CA THR A 554 17.01 -18.80 7.08
C THR A 554 17.50 -19.83 6.06
N PHE A 555 17.68 -21.08 6.47
CA PHE A 555 18.05 -22.17 5.58
C PHE A 555 16.88 -22.65 4.72
N SER A 556 17.16 -23.53 3.74
CA SER A 556 16.09 -24.16 2.95
C SER A 556 15.14 -24.96 3.86
N GLU A 557 13.91 -25.19 3.43
CA GLU A 557 12.93 -25.93 4.23
C GLU A 557 13.38 -27.35 4.51
N GLU A 558 14.04 -27.97 3.53
CA GLU A 558 14.64 -29.29 3.62
C GLU A 558 15.76 -29.30 4.67
N THR A 559 16.70 -28.35 4.60
CA THR A 559 17.80 -28.23 5.57
C THR A 559 17.28 -27.97 6.98
N SER A 560 16.32 -27.04 7.13
CA SER A 560 15.74 -26.71 8.44
C SER A 560 15.05 -27.92 9.06
N THR A 561 14.30 -28.69 8.25
CA THR A 561 13.62 -29.92 8.70
C THR A 561 14.62 -31.02 9.03
N GLY A 562 15.68 -31.18 8.21
CA GLY A 562 16.76 -32.13 8.49
C GLY A 562 17.52 -31.82 9.79
N LEU A 563 17.60 -30.55 10.18
CA LEU A 563 18.12 -30.11 11.49
C LEU A 563 17.11 -30.24 12.63
N GLY A 564 15.95 -30.87 12.41
CA GLY A 564 14.92 -31.13 13.42
C GLY A 564 14.00 -29.94 13.74
N LEU A 565 14.00 -28.87 12.92
CA LEU A 565 13.11 -27.75 13.17
C LEU A 565 11.69 -28.05 12.68
N PRO A 566 10.65 -27.92 13.52
CA PRO A 566 9.26 -27.97 13.08
C PRO A 566 8.91 -26.65 12.37
N VAL A 567 9.35 -26.49 11.12
CA VAL A 567 9.31 -25.23 10.34
C VAL A 567 7.94 -24.55 10.38
N ARG A 568 6.86 -25.29 10.14
CA ARG A 568 5.48 -24.76 10.11
C ARG A 568 5.06 -24.18 11.46
N LYS A 569 5.33 -24.90 12.58
CA LYS A 569 5.01 -24.42 13.93
C LYS A 569 5.86 -23.23 14.30
N THR A 570 7.14 -23.26 13.96
CA THR A 570 8.07 -22.14 14.23
C THR A 570 7.66 -20.87 13.48
N ARG A 571 7.31 -20.97 12.19
CA ARG A 571 6.76 -19.83 11.42
C ARG A 571 5.51 -19.26 12.09
N MET A 572 4.60 -20.11 12.58
CA MET A 572 3.39 -19.65 13.27
C MET A 572 3.72 -18.91 14.58
N TYR A 573 4.59 -19.43 15.44
CA TYR A 573 4.97 -18.75 16.69
C TYR A 573 5.62 -17.40 16.42
N VAL A 574 6.55 -17.35 15.45
CA VAL A 574 7.22 -16.12 15.04
C VAL A 574 6.22 -15.09 14.50
N ALA A 575 5.27 -15.55 13.68
CA ALA A 575 4.22 -14.71 13.14
C ALA A 575 3.28 -14.15 14.21
N VAL A 576 2.85 -14.98 15.17
CA VAL A 576 1.97 -14.54 16.27
C VAL A 576 2.64 -13.43 17.08
N ILE A 577 3.91 -13.60 17.46
CA ILE A 577 4.65 -12.56 18.20
C ILE A 577 4.77 -11.28 17.38
N ALA A 578 5.10 -11.42 16.10
CA ALA A 578 5.22 -10.27 15.20
C ALA A 578 3.90 -9.51 15.05
N VAL A 579 2.78 -10.23 14.88
CA VAL A 579 1.43 -9.65 14.76
C VAL A 579 1.02 -8.94 16.03
N LEU A 580 1.26 -9.54 17.20
CA LEU A 580 0.94 -8.91 18.49
C LEU A 580 1.74 -7.62 18.69
N LEU A 581 3.06 -7.63 18.40
CA LEU A 581 3.91 -6.45 18.50
C LEU A 581 3.46 -5.33 17.54
N SER A 582 3.14 -5.68 16.30
CA SER A 582 2.70 -4.67 15.33
C SER A 582 1.28 -4.16 15.59
N SER A 583 0.38 -5.02 16.04
CA SER A 583 -1.01 -4.62 16.35
C SER A 583 -1.06 -3.66 17.54
N ILE A 584 -0.29 -3.92 18.61
CA ILE A 584 -0.25 -3.00 19.77
C ILE A 584 0.46 -1.69 19.42
N ALA A 585 1.49 -1.72 18.58
CA ALA A 585 2.12 -0.50 18.09
C ALA A 585 1.15 0.32 17.23
N ALA A 586 0.47 -0.31 16.27
CA ALA A 586 -0.53 0.35 15.42
C ALA A 586 -1.71 0.91 16.22
N ALA A 587 -2.14 0.24 17.28
CA ALA A 587 -3.17 0.73 18.19
C ALA A 587 -2.77 2.02 18.91
N ASN A 588 -1.48 2.21 19.18
CA ASN A 588 -0.96 3.39 19.88
C ASN A 588 -0.57 4.54 18.94
N VAL A 589 0.12 4.25 17.83
CA VAL A 589 0.69 5.29 16.95
C VAL A 589 0.13 5.27 15.53
N GLY A 590 -0.86 4.42 15.25
CA GLY A 590 -1.44 4.27 13.92
C GLY A 590 -0.53 3.53 12.94
N SER A 591 -0.76 3.77 11.64
CA SER A 591 -0.05 3.10 10.55
C SER A 591 1.31 3.75 10.29
N VAL A 592 2.37 3.24 10.93
CA VAL A 592 3.75 3.69 10.68
C VAL A 592 4.48 2.68 9.81
N GLY A 593 4.89 3.11 8.61
CA GLY A 593 5.66 2.30 7.68
C GLY A 593 7.17 2.47 7.80
N PHE A 594 7.90 1.63 7.05
CA PHE A 594 9.35 1.63 6.88
C PHE A 594 10.19 1.21 8.08
N ILE A 595 9.78 1.45 9.32
CA ILE A 595 10.58 1.09 10.51
C ILE A 595 10.81 -0.42 10.56
N GLY A 596 9.76 -1.21 10.28
CA GLY A 596 9.83 -2.68 10.21
C GLY A 596 10.72 -3.22 9.08
N LEU A 597 11.07 -2.38 8.10
CA LEU A 597 12.01 -2.71 7.03
C LEU A 597 13.43 -2.23 7.34
N LEU A 598 13.56 -0.96 7.73
CA LEU A 598 14.84 -0.28 7.88
C LEU A 598 15.65 -0.77 9.08
N ALA A 599 15.03 -0.76 10.26
CA ALA A 599 15.73 -1.10 11.49
C ALA A 599 16.29 -2.52 11.50
N PRO A 600 15.54 -3.58 11.08
CA PRO A 600 16.10 -4.93 10.99
C PRO A 600 17.19 -5.05 9.94
N HIS A 601 17.04 -4.34 8.80
CA HIS A 601 18.06 -4.37 7.76
C HIS A 601 19.37 -3.74 8.23
N ALA A 602 19.30 -2.54 8.82
CA ALA A 602 20.45 -1.86 9.41
C ALA A 602 21.11 -2.70 10.53
N ALA A 603 20.29 -3.31 11.39
CA ALA A 603 20.79 -4.20 12.44
C ALA A 603 21.59 -5.38 11.87
N ARG A 604 21.08 -6.06 10.82
CA ARG A 604 21.82 -7.15 10.15
C ARG A 604 23.12 -6.69 9.50
N MET A 605 23.15 -5.48 8.95
CA MET A 605 24.40 -4.92 8.42
C MET A 605 25.46 -4.69 9.52
N LEU A 606 25.03 -4.33 10.73
CA LEU A 606 25.92 -4.03 11.86
C LEU A 606 26.40 -5.29 12.58
N VAL A 607 25.48 -6.22 12.91
CA VAL A 607 25.81 -7.39 13.77
C VAL A 607 25.80 -8.73 13.03
N GLY A 608 25.39 -8.75 11.75
CA GLY A 608 25.29 -9.96 10.94
C GLY A 608 23.99 -10.73 11.16
N VAL A 609 24.00 -12.03 10.87
CA VAL A 609 22.80 -12.88 10.80
C VAL A 609 22.32 -13.45 12.15
N ASN A 610 23.04 -13.26 13.22
CA ASN A 610 22.63 -13.75 14.55
C ASN A 610 21.39 -13.02 15.03
N HIS A 611 20.24 -13.69 15.02
CA HIS A 611 18.96 -13.08 15.32
C HIS A 611 18.88 -12.49 16.73
N ARG A 612 19.47 -13.15 17.74
CA ARG A 612 19.45 -12.63 19.12
C ARG A 612 20.10 -11.26 19.25
N GLN A 613 21.25 -11.07 18.58
CA GLN A 613 21.96 -9.79 18.56
C GLN A 613 21.23 -8.78 17.67
N SER A 614 20.76 -9.23 16.51
CA SER A 614 20.07 -8.38 15.53
C SER A 614 18.74 -7.83 16.07
N VAL A 615 17.99 -8.60 16.86
CA VAL A 615 16.70 -8.14 17.45
C VAL A 615 16.93 -6.98 18.42
N VAL A 616 17.94 -7.04 19.27
CA VAL A 616 18.24 -5.97 20.23
C VAL A 616 18.63 -4.68 19.50
N ILE A 617 19.53 -4.78 18.52
CA ILE A 617 19.96 -3.63 17.73
C ILE A 617 18.78 -3.08 16.90
N ALA A 618 17.95 -3.96 16.32
CA ALA A 618 16.76 -3.56 15.58
C ALA A 618 15.75 -2.81 16.47
N ALA A 619 15.53 -3.29 17.70
CA ALA A 619 14.68 -2.61 18.67
C ALA A 619 15.22 -1.19 18.97
N LEU A 620 16.50 -1.05 19.32
CA LEU A 620 17.11 0.25 19.60
C LEU A 620 17.01 1.20 18.40
N LEU A 621 17.34 0.71 17.19
CA LEU A 621 17.22 1.49 15.96
C LEU A 621 15.76 1.87 15.64
N GLY A 622 14.80 0.98 15.88
CA GLY A 622 13.38 1.29 15.73
C GLY A 622 12.91 2.40 16.66
N GLY A 623 13.36 2.35 17.93
CA GLY A 623 13.11 3.42 18.89
C GLY A 623 13.73 4.76 18.48
N ILE A 624 14.96 4.75 17.96
CA ILE A 624 15.65 5.94 17.43
C ILE A 624 14.89 6.50 16.23
N LEU A 625 14.50 5.64 15.27
CA LEU A 625 13.85 6.08 14.04
C LEU A 625 12.49 6.73 14.30
N LEU A 626 11.64 6.12 15.13
CA LEU A 626 10.31 6.69 15.38
C LEU A 626 10.35 7.91 16.29
N ALA A 627 11.15 7.88 17.35
CA ALA A 627 11.34 9.04 18.20
C ALA A 627 12.02 10.22 17.47
N GLY A 628 12.99 9.93 16.61
CA GLY A 628 13.62 10.93 15.75
C GLY A 628 12.67 11.50 14.70
N ALA A 629 11.82 10.65 14.11
CA ALA A 629 10.79 11.09 13.18
C ALA A 629 9.72 11.98 13.85
N ASP A 630 9.31 11.63 15.07
CA ASP A 630 8.43 12.47 15.89
C ASP A 630 9.09 13.82 16.21
N TRP A 631 10.35 13.79 16.61
CA TRP A 631 11.11 15.01 16.88
C TRP A 631 11.20 15.91 15.66
N ILE A 632 11.59 15.37 14.49
CA ILE A 632 11.66 16.11 13.22
C ILE A 632 10.28 16.67 12.85
N GLY A 633 9.22 15.84 12.94
CA GLY A 633 7.86 16.26 12.62
C GLY A 633 7.36 17.45 13.45
N ARG A 634 7.83 17.59 14.69
CA ARG A 634 7.48 18.71 15.59
C ARG A 634 8.23 20.00 15.31
N ILE A 635 9.42 19.94 14.72
CA ILE A 635 10.27 21.13 14.54
C ILE A 635 10.26 21.72 13.13
N VAL A 636 9.88 20.92 12.12
CA VAL A 636 10.02 21.32 10.70
C VAL A 636 8.98 22.37 10.28
N MET A 637 7.75 22.30 10.82
CA MET A 637 6.63 23.15 10.37
C MET A 637 5.87 23.84 11.51
N ILE A 638 6.56 24.34 12.53
CA ILE A 638 5.93 25.02 13.66
C ILE A 638 5.01 26.16 13.17
N PRO A 639 3.74 26.28 13.65
CA PRO A 639 3.11 25.55 14.76
C PRO A 639 2.43 24.23 14.35
N LYS A 640 2.33 23.91 13.06
CA LYS A 640 1.76 22.63 12.58
C LYS A 640 2.76 21.50 12.78
N GLU A 641 2.26 20.30 13.06
CA GLU A 641 3.10 19.13 13.25
C GLU A 641 2.89 18.13 12.09
N LEU A 642 3.99 17.57 11.58
CA LEU A 642 3.94 16.50 10.61
C LEU A 642 3.80 15.15 11.32
N PRO A 643 2.87 14.28 10.92
CA PRO A 643 2.79 12.91 11.43
C PRO A 643 4.12 12.17 11.30
N SER A 644 4.53 11.49 12.36
CA SER A 644 5.80 10.75 12.42
C SER A 644 5.93 9.67 11.34
N GLY A 645 4.82 9.03 10.94
CA GLY A 645 4.80 8.05 9.86
C GLY A 645 5.14 8.63 8.48
N ILE A 646 4.80 9.89 8.23
CA ILE A 646 5.20 10.59 7.00
C ILE A 646 6.71 10.83 7.00
N VAL A 647 7.25 11.28 8.12
CA VAL A 647 8.69 11.52 8.27
C VAL A 647 9.48 10.22 8.12
N THR A 648 9.00 9.11 8.70
CA THR A 648 9.65 7.79 8.53
C THR A 648 9.62 7.32 7.09
N ALA A 649 8.54 7.59 6.34
CA ALA A 649 8.46 7.24 4.92
C ALA A 649 9.43 8.07 4.07
N LEU A 650 9.52 9.38 4.32
CA LEU A 650 10.43 10.27 3.61
C LEU A 650 11.91 9.95 3.85
N LEU A 651 12.27 9.51 5.05
CA LEU A 651 13.62 9.08 5.39
C LEU A 651 13.90 7.64 4.92
N GLY A 652 12.91 6.78 5.01
CA GLY A 652 13.03 5.36 4.74
C GLY A 652 13.18 5.01 3.26
N ALA A 653 12.48 5.72 2.41
CA ALA A 653 12.48 5.42 0.99
C ALA A 653 13.83 5.68 0.31
N PRO A 654 14.51 6.82 0.49
CA PRO A 654 15.85 7.03 -0.06
C PRO A 654 16.86 5.98 0.41
N TYR A 655 16.75 5.57 1.67
CA TYR A 655 17.61 4.52 2.21
C TYR A 655 17.38 3.16 1.53
N LEU A 656 16.13 2.73 1.35
CA LEU A 656 15.83 1.50 0.63
C LEU A 656 16.28 1.55 -0.82
N LEU A 657 16.14 2.70 -1.49
CA LEU A 657 16.63 2.92 -2.84
C LEU A 657 18.16 2.81 -2.91
N TYR A 658 18.87 3.42 -1.97
CA TYR A 658 20.33 3.29 -1.84
C TYR A 658 20.76 1.83 -1.69
N LEU A 659 20.06 1.06 -0.87
CA LEU A 659 20.35 -0.35 -0.67
C LEU A 659 20.17 -1.19 -1.95
N MET A 660 19.12 -0.91 -2.71
CA MET A 660 18.86 -1.58 -3.98
C MET A 660 19.96 -1.30 -5.02
N THR A 661 20.50 -0.09 -5.05
CA THR A 661 21.60 0.29 -5.96
C THR A 661 22.92 -0.36 -5.56
N LYS A 662 23.25 -0.41 -4.27
CA LYS A 662 24.50 -0.99 -3.76
C LYS A 662 24.57 -2.51 -3.93
N SER A 663 23.45 -3.20 -3.84
CA SER A 663 23.35 -4.65 -4.13
C SER A 663 23.84 -5.04 -5.53
N ASN A 664 24.00 -4.08 -6.45
CA ASN A 664 24.49 -4.29 -7.80
C ASN A 664 26.03 -4.26 -7.92
N GLY A 665 26.73 -3.66 -6.95
CA GLY A 665 28.20 -3.50 -7.02
C GLY A 665 28.97 -4.77 -6.72
N THR A 666 28.42 -5.67 -5.90
CA THR A 666 29.13 -6.87 -5.42
C THR A 666 29.12 -8.05 -6.38
N LYS A 667 28.32 -8.01 -7.45
CA LYS A 667 28.31 -9.08 -8.50
C LYS A 667 29.27 -8.83 -9.67
N ARG A 668 30.11 -7.80 -9.64
CA ARG A 668 31.08 -7.48 -10.70
C ARG A 668 32.53 -7.93 -10.42
N ILE A 669 32.78 -8.56 -9.28
CA ILE A 669 34.13 -9.12 -8.97
C ILE A 669 33.91 -10.60 -8.59
N GLY A 670 33.94 -11.47 -9.57
CA GLY A 670 33.87 -12.91 -9.46
C GLY A 670 33.77 -13.54 -10.82
#